data_054e6aa3fa10c691ae789a5019a84125
#
_entry.id   054e6aa3fa10c691ae789a5019a84125
#
_cell.length_a   1.000
_cell.length_b   1.000
_cell.length_c   1.000
_cell.angle_alpha   90.00
_cell.angle_beta   90.00
_cell.angle_gamma   90.00
#
_symmetry.space_group_name_H-M   'P 1'
#
loop_
_entity.id
_entity.type
_entity.pdbx_description
1 polymer ?
#
loop_
_entity_poly.entity_id
_entity_poly.type
_entity_poly.pdbx_seq_one_letter_code
_entity_poly.pdbx_strand_id
1 'polypeptide(L)'
;MLAVVMSALAITATGASEAPTPTATGVMHQYASVALSPDGRKIASVETVRQPYATSEQHGAVVIRSNDGRILGRLDTCPKCKYSGLDWSADGTRLAFVASADGVATLYGATPRLPGAVPDAEHPYVAYQIATLKGLLASPRWSPQGNSIAVLATAGAHKETGATQAGAREVGEVGSSDDSQRIGVTNSAGGDLAFVSPDGMFVYEYDWTPDSRGFVATAAQGNGDNNWWVAKLQSFALDGTARVIAAPAMQMNYPRVSPDGRKVAFIGGLMSDFGSVGGDVYVVDIGGGQPVNLTPGFSGSFTWLAWRGKGLVTGLAQGGATGSALVDPAGSSRVTGIHLEAATYTAGADGAMALDRTGRHAVLVSESFEHAPRIEYGVLGATKPVTHDNDALQPPGKAQDIHWKSDEFSVQGWLYSPADVQPGRKYPMILVVHGGPAGVVTPHFLWDDMMEGWLRNGYFVFQPNPRGSYGQGESFTRANVKDFGGGDLRDDLAGIDAVEKVAPVDESKLGLYGRSYGGFMTMWIVTHSQRFKVAAAGAGVSDWVAYYGQNGIDQWMIPYFGASAYDDPATYDRMSPIRAIKATHTPTFLYVGERDVECPAEQTREFWHGLREFNVPTSLVIYADEGHHLVKPENVADLNRRLIAWFDQYLK
;
A
#
# COMPACT_ATOMS: atom_id res chain seq x y z
N MET A 1 -21.01 -15.47 61.23
CA MET A 1 -19.60 -15.04 61.17
C MET A 1 -18.75 -16.18 60.65
N LEU A 2 -18.50 -16.21 59.35
CA LEU A 2 -17.51 -17.11 58.76
C LEU A 2 -16.55 -16.21 57.99
N ALA A 3 -15.30 -16.19 58.43
CA ALA A 3 -14.23 -15.45 57.75
C ALA A 3 -13.69 -16.29 56.59
N VAL A 4 -13.81 -15.78 55.37
CA VAL A 4 -13.15 -16.34 54.18
C VAL A 4 -11.75 -15.69 54.11
N VAL A 5 -10.73 -16.52 54.27
CA VAL A 5 -9.34 -16.13 54.09
C VAL A 5 -9.05 -16.17 52.61
N MET A 6 -8.87 -15.00 51.98
CA MET A 6 -8.32 -14.88 50.61
C MET A 6 -6.81 -15.00 50.69
N SER A 7 -6.26 -16.08 50.20
CA SER A 7 -4.81 -16.19 49.96
C SER A 7 -4.47 -15.46 48.63
N ALA A 8 -3.81 -14.31 48.76
CA ALA A 8 -3.25 -13.65 47.61
C ALA A 8 -1.97 -14.39 47.18
N LEU A 9 -2.00 -15.05 46.03
CA LEU A 9 -0.77 -15.49 45.36
C LEU A 9 -0.07 -14.26 44.78
N ALA A 10 1.01 -13.87 45.37
CA ALA A 10 1.92 -12.90 44.79
C ALA A 10 2.66 -13.57 43.62
N ILE A 11 2.30 -13.21 42.41
CA ILE A 11 3.09 -13.53 41.21
C ILE A 11 4.30 -12.57 41.26
N THR A 12 5.43 -13.09 41.69
CA THR A 12 6.71 -12.41 41.52
C THR A 12 6.99 -12.32 40.03
N ALA A 13 6.98 -11.10 39.49
CA ALA A 13 7.51 -10.81 38.19
C ALA A 13 9.03 -11.14 38.20
N THR A 14 9.36 -12.34 37.69
CA THR A 14 10.74 -12.67 37.34
C THR A 14 11.15 -11.70 36.24
N GLY A 15 12.26 -10.99 36.48
CA GLY A 15 12.80 -9.98 35.60
C GLY A 15 12.86 -10.50 34.17
N ALA A 16 12.17 -9.80 33.28
CA ALA A 16 12.33 -10.01 31.85
C ALA A 16 13.82 -9.75 31.55
N SER A 17 14.53 -10.78 31.11
CA SER A 17 15.80 -10.63 30.42
C SER A 17 15.57 -9.60 29.32
N GLU A 18 16.29 -8.49 29.32
CA GLU A 18 16.31 -7.59 28.19
C GLU A 18 16.64 -8.42 26.95
N ALA A 19 15.65 -8.59 26.07
CA ALA A 19 15.91 -9.18 24.76
C ALA A 19 16.98 -8.33 24.09
N PRO A 20 17.98 -8.94 23.43
CA PRO A 20 19.01 -8.17 22.74
C PRO A 20 18.30 -7.26 21.73
N THR A 21 18.50 -5.95 21.88
CA THR A 21 17.97 -4.95 20.96
C THR A 21 18.58 -5.24 19.58
N PRO A 22 17.76 -5.53 18.56
CA PRO A 22 18.30 -5.70 17.22
C PRO A 22 18.96 -4.39 16.81
N THR A 23 20.21 -4.44 16.40
CA THR A 23 20.93 -3.25 15.97
C THR A 23 20.80 -3.08 14.47
N ALA A 24 19.74 -2.41 14.01
CA ALA A 24 19.78 -1.77 12.69
C ALA A 24 20.96 -0.78 12.74
N THR A 25 21.90 -0.94 11.83
CA THR A 25 23.07 -0.08 11.77
C THR A 25 22.92 0.91 10.64
N GLY A 26 23.07 2.19 10.95
CA GLY A 26 23.05 3.26 9.98
C GLY A 26 21.70 3.97 9.85
N VAL A 27 21.73 5.07 9.15
CA VAL A 27 20.59 5.94 8.85
C VAL A 27 20.05 5.55 7.50
N MET A 28 18.74 5.50 7.31
CA MET A 28 18.12 5.20 6.03
C MET A 28 17.52 6.47 5.40
N HIS A 29 17.92 6.77 4.17
CA HIS A 29 17.27 7.76 3.32
C HIS A 29 16.04 7.14 2.67
N GLN A 30 14.90 7.78 2.85
CA GLN A 30 13.63 7.38 2.25
C GLN A 30 13.23 8.36 1.16
N TYR A 31 12.71 7.83 0.07
CA TYR A 31 12.21 8.56 -1.09
C TYR A 31 10.73 8.23 -1.27
N ALA A 32 9.85 9.07 -0.71
CA ALA A 32 8.40 8.78 -0.69
C ALA A 32 7.74 8.90 -2.07
N SER A 33 8.23 9.81 -2.91
CA SER A 33 7.75 9.98 -4.29
C SER A 33 8.83 10.61 -5.17
N VAL A 34 8.72 10.38 -6.49
CA VAL A 34 9.60 10.99 -7.50
C VAL A 34 8.79 11.48 -8.69
N ALA A 35 9.27 12.54 -9.35
CA ALA A 35 8.73 13.08 -10.60
C ALA A 35 9.85 13.47 -11.55
N LEU A 36 9.67 13.18 -12.85
CA LEU A 36 10.63 13.48 -13.91
C LEU A 36 10.15 14.68 -14.73
N SER A 37 11.04 15.66 -14.95
CA SER A 37 10.71 16.77 -15.85
C SER A 37 10.47 16.27 -17.28
N PRO A 38 9.57 16.92 -18.06
CA PRO A 38 9.22 16.47 -19.40
C PRO A 38 10.39 16.33 -20.38
N ASP A 39 11.48 17.04 -20.15
CA ASP A 39 12.73 16.95 -20.95
C ASP A 39 13.68 15.85 -20.45
N GLY A 40 13.33 15.13 -19.36
CA GLY A 40 14.13 14.07 -18.76
C GLY A 40 15.40 14.52 -18.04
N ARG A 41 15.54 15.82 -17.75
CA ARG A 41 16.80 16.37 -17.20
C ARG A 41 16.78 16.61 -15.70
N LYS A 42 15.60 16.74 -15.09
CA LYS A 42 15.44 17.03 -13.67
C LYS A 42 14.54 16.00 -13.00
N ILE A 43 14.94 15.60 -11.82
CA ILE A 43 14.21 14.68 -10.94
C ILE A 43 13.83 15.48 -9.70
N ALA A 44 12.55 15.46 -9.32
CA ALA A 44 12.08 15.92 -8.02
C ALA A 44 11.76 14.71 -7.15
N SER A 45 12.08 14.76 -5.86
CA SER A 45 11.78 13.72 -4.88
C SER A 45 11.32 14.31 -3.55
N VAL A 46 10.46 13.60 -2.83
CA VAL A 46 10.18 13.85 -1.42
C VAL A 46 11.07 12.93 -0.61
N GLU A 47 11.93 13.50 0.24
CA GLU A 47 12.97 12.78 0.95
C GLU A 47 12.91 12.99 2.45
N THR A 48 13.12 11.93 3.18
CA THR A 48 13.21 11.91 4.65
C THR A 48 14.41 11.05 5.05
N VAL A 49 15.06 11.41 6.15
CA VAL A 49 16.15 10.63 6.73
C VAL A 49 15.64 10.00 8.03
N ARG A 50 15.59 8.67 8.11
CA ARG A 50 15.15 7.93 9.29
C ARG A 50 16.34 7.44 10.11
N GLN A 51 16.24 7.66 11.42
CA GLN A 51 17.11 7.03 12.42
C GLN A 51 16.51 5.67 12.81
N PRO A 52 17.33 4.65 13.09
CA PRO A 52 16.85 3.38 13.63
C PRO A 52 16.14 3.61 14.98
N TYR A 53 15.06 2.90 15.21
CA TYR A 53 14.26 2.98 16.45
C TYR A 53 13.76 4.38 16.81
N ALA A 54 13.62 5.24 15.81
CA ALA A 54 13.06 6.57 16.02
C ALA A 54 11.62 6.48 16.57
N THR A 55 11.38 7.19 17.68
CA THR A 55 10.06 7.27 18.33
C THR A 55 9.34 8.58 18.00
N SER A 56 9.84 9.35 17.05
CA SER A 56 9.25 10.59 16.56
C SER A 56 9.27 10.62 15.05
N GLU A 57 8.29 11.31 14.47
CA GLU A 57 8.28 11.56 13.02
C GLU A 57 9.53 12.32 12.59
N GLN A 58 10.06 11.93 11.43
CA GLN A 58 11.22 12.57 10.84
C GLN A 58 10.79 13.61 9.81
N HIS A 59 11.40 14.77 9.84
CA HIS A 59 11.09 15.86 8.92
C HIS A 59 11.69 15.61 7.53
N GLY A 60 10.90 15.86 6.50
CA GLY A 60 11.29 15.68 5.09
C GLY A 60 11.51 17.00 4.36
N ALA A 61 11.88 16.90 3.07
CA ALA A 61 11.97 18.03 2.15
C ALA A 61 11.72 17.59 0.71
N VAL A 62 11.42 18.54 -0.17
CA VAL A 62 11.44 18.32 -1.62
C VAL A 62 12.83 18.61 -2.15
N VAL A 63 13.45 17.63 -2.81
CA VAL A 63 14.79 17.74 -3.40
C VAL A 63 14.70 17.72 -4.92
N ILE A 64 15.41 18.61 -5.57
CA ILE A 64 15.50 18.65 -7.03
C ILE A 64 16.93 18.28 -7.43
N ARG A 65 17.05 17.29 -8.34
CA ARG A 65 18.32 16.80 -8.87
C ARG A 65 18.37 16.92 -10.39
N SER A 66 19.57 16.96 -10.94
CA SER A 66 19.80 16.61 -12.35
C SER A 66 19.68 15.09 -12.52
N ASN A 67 19.49 14.64 -13.73
CA ASN A 67 19.34 13.21 -14.06
C ASN A 67 20.63 12.37 -13.86
N ASP A 68 21.76 13.00 -13.54
CA ASP A 68 23.00 12.36 -13.09
C ASP A 68 23.12 12.27 -11.54
N GLY A 69 22.08 12.68 -10.80
CA GLY A 69 21.99 12.60 -9.34
C GLY A 69 22.48 13.84 -8.59
N ARG A 70 23.11 14.83 -9.24
CA ARG A 70 23.59 16.06 -8.58
C ARG A 70 22.43 16.90 -8.06
N ILE A 71 22.44 17.25 -6.77
CA ILE A 71 21.43 18.11 -6.16
C ILE A 71 21.49 19.51 -6.79
N LEU A 72 20.35 19.98 -7.28
CA LEU A 72 20.14 21.30 -7.85
C LEU A 72 19.44 22.24 -6.88
N GLY A 73 18.73 21.72 -5.87
CA GLY A 73 18.06 22.50 -4.85
C GLY A 73 17.30 21.65 -3.86
N ARG A 74 17.08 22.20 -2.68
CA ARG A 74 16.27 21.64 -1.59
C ARG A 74 15.23 22.67 -1.19
N LEU A 75 13.98 22.24 -1.05
CA LEU A 75 12.85 23.06 -0.66
C LEU A 75 12.27 22.53 0.64
N ASP A 76 12.29 23.39 1.64
CA ASP A 76 11.70 23.14 2.95
C ASP A 76 10.93 24.40 3.35
N THR A 77 9.61 24.36 3.24
CA THR A 77 8.75 25.54 3.38
C THR A 77 8.29 25.77 4.81
N CYS A 78 8.38 24.76 5.68
CA CYS A 78 8.10 24.91 7.10
C CYS A 78 8.64 23.73 7.94
N PRO A 79 9.03 23.98 9.22
CA PRO A 79 9.70 22.98 10.07
C PRO A 79 8.87 21.75 10.45
N LYS A 80 7.54 21.80 10.25
CA LYS A 80 6.60 20.71 10.58
C LYS A 80 5.86 20.17 9.36
N CYS A 81 6.20 20.64 8.16
CA CYS A 81 5.49 20.23 6.97
C CYS A 81 5.77 18.78 6.62
N LYS A 82 4.71 18.06 6.26
CA LYS A 82 4.77 16.83 5.47
C LYS A 82 4.63 17.22 3.99
N TYR A 83 5.49 16.70 3.14
CA TYR A 83 5.49 16.98 1.71
C TYR A 83 4.92 15.80 0.93
N SER A 84 4.14 16.10 -0.11
CA SER A 84 3.57 15.09 -1.00
C SER A 84 3.27 15.67 -2.38
N GLY A 85 2.95 14.80 -3.34
CA GLY A 85 2.46 15.15 -4.65
C GLY A 85 3.44 16.03 -5.43
N LEU A 86 4.11 15.47 -6.43
CA LEU A 86 5.09 16.17 -7.26
C LEU A 86 4.61 16.15 -8.71
N ASP A 87 4.55 17.32 -9.36
CA ASP A 87 4.27 17.39 -10.79
C ASP A 87 5.02 18.55 -11.46
N TRP A 88 5.63 18.28 -12.62
CA TRP A 88 6.33 19.28 -13.41
C TRP A 88 5.40 19.93 -14.43
N SER A 89 5.50 21.25 -14.58
CA SER A 89 4.83 21.94 -15.68
C SER A 89 5.26 21.38 -17.04
N ALA A 90 4.37 21.48 -18.04
CA ALA A 90 4.63 20.94 -19.38
C ALA A 90 5.92 21.44 -20.05
N ASP A 91 6.40 22.63 -19.69
CA ASP A 91 7.68 23.19 -20.15
C ASP A 91 8.88 22.77 -19.28
N GLY A 92 8.64 22.03 -18.19
CA GLY A 92 9.67 21.55 -17.26
C GLY A 92 10.36 22.66 -16.44
N THR A 93 9.78 23.88 -16.40
CA THR A 93 10.40 25.02 -15.69
C THR A 93 9.92 25.18 -14.27
N ARG A 94 8.71 24.70 -13.95
CA ARG A 94 8.08 24.84 -12.64
C ARG A 94 7.70 23.46 -12.08
N LEU A 95 7.86 23.30 -10.76
CA LEU A 95 7.43 22.13 -10.01
C LEU A 95 6.25 22.52 -9.12
N ALA A 96 5.18 21.73 -9.09
CA ALA A 96 4.13 21.80 -8.09
C ALA A 96 4.33 20.74 -7.01
N PHE A 97 4.03 21.07 -5.75
CA PHE A 97 4.04 20.14 -4.63
C PHE A 97 3.08 20.60 -3.52
N VAL A 98 2.71 19.67 -2.66
CA VAL A 98 1.85 19.95 -1.49
C VAL A 98 2.70 19.90 -0.22
N ALA A 99 2.47 20.85 0.67
CA ALA A 99 2.98 20.85 2.04
C ALA A 99 1.80 20.93 3.01
N SER A 100 1.76 20.06 4.02
CA SER A 100 0.66 19.98 5.00
C SER A 100 1.21 20.07 6.41
N ALA A 101 0.57 20.92 7.24
CA ALA A 101 0.85 21.04 8.66
C ALA A 101 -0.40 21.50 9.41
N ASP A 102 -0.63 20.96 10.60
CA ASP A 102 -1.68 21.39 11.55
C ASP A 102 -3.09 21.50 10.91
N GLY A 103 -3.46 20.57 10.02
CA GLY A 103 -4.76 20.51 9.35
C GLY A 103 -4.94 21.55 8.22
N VAL A 104 -3.85 22.19 7.79
CA VAL A 104 -3.81 23.09 6.64
C VAL A 104 -2.88 22.52 5.58
N ALA A 105 -3.39 22.38 4.37
CA ALA A 105 -2.61 21.99 3.21
C ALA A 105 -2.38 23.19 2.28
N THR A 106 -1.16 23.34 1.78
CA THR A 106 -0.75 24.41 0.87
C THR A 106 -0.16 23.82 -0.40
N LEU A 107 -0.69 24.21 -1.54
CA LEU A 107 -0.13 23.95 -2.85
C LEU A 107 0.96 25.00 -3.13
N TYR A 108 2.17 24.53 -3.36
CA TYR A 108 3.31 25.35 -3.73
C TYR A 108 3.71 25.15 -5.19
N GLY A 109 4.22 26.22 -5.80
CA GLY A 109 5.02 26.18 -7.01
C GLY A 109 6.48 26.41 -6.65
N ALA A 110 7.40 25.82 -7.41
CA ALA A 110 8.84 26.13 -7.32
C ALA A 110 9.43 26.41 -8.69
N THR A 111 10.35 27.38 -8.74
CA THR A 111 11.04 27.81 -9.95
C THR A 111 12.50 28.11 -9.65
N PRO A 112 13.42 27.94 -10.61
CA PRO A 112 14.79 28.42 -10.46
C PRO A 112 14.81 29.92 -10.18
N ARG A 113 15.73 30.39 -9.34
CA ARG A 113 16.00 31.83 -9.15
C ARG A 113 16.41 32.47 -10.46
N LEU A 114 15.92 33.67 -10.73
CA LEU A 114 16.29 34.42 -11.93
C LEU A 114 17.77 34.79 -11.88
N PRO A 115 18.51 34.79 -13.02
CA PRO A 115 19.84 35.32 -13.12
C PRO A 115 19.86 36.81 -12.70
N GLY A 116 20.75 37.17 -11.76
CA GLY A 116 20.87 38.54 -11.26
C GLY A 116 20.17 38.83 -9.92
N ALA A 117 19.34 37.91 -9.40
CA ALA A 117 19.01 37.92 -7.98
C ALA A 117 20.27 37.64 -7.15
N VAL A 118 20.36 38.19 -5.93
CA VAL A 118 21.51 37.93 -5.04
C VAL A 118 21.82 36.45 -5.06
N PRO A 119 23.07 36.04 -5.42
CA PRO A 119 23.41 34.63 -5.50
C PRO A 119 23.25 33.97 -4.12
N ASP A 120 22.23 33.16 -3.97
CA ASP A 120 22.07 32.26 -2.86
C ASP A 120 22.39 30.85 -3.38
N ALA A 121 23.67 30.49 -3.26
CA ALA A 121 24.17 29.21 -3.76
C ALA A 121 23.56 28.02 -3.01
N GLU A 122 23.00 28.26 -1.82
CA GLU A 122 22.38 27.24 -0.99
C GLU A 122 20.92 27.02 -1.39
N HIS A 123 20.23 28.04 -1.98
CA HIS A 123 18.82 27.96 -2.35
C HIS A 123 18.56 28.38 -3.80
N PRO A 124 19.01 27.60 -4.79
CA PRO A 124 18.88 27.95 -6.21
C PRO A 124 17.45 27.88 -6.76
N TYR A 125 16.51 27.31 -5.99
CA TYR A 125 15.08 27.30 -6.27
C TYR A 125 14.33 28.12 -5.24
N VAL A 126 13.21 28.70 -5.67
CA VAL A 126 12.30 29.48 -4.82
C VAL A 126 10.93 28.84 -4.87
N ALA A 127 10.39 28.50 -3.68
CA ALA A 127 9.00 28.11 -3.53
C ALA A 127 8.11 29.35 -3.40
N TYR A 128 6.94 29.32 -4.01
CA TYR A 128 5.87 30.31 -3.86
C TYR A 128 4.54 29.63 -3.64
N GLN A 129 3.71 30.22 -2.78
CA GLN A 129 2.40 29.70 -2.48
C GLN A 129 1.44 29.94 -3.65
N ILE A 130 0.70 28.89 -4.04
CA ILE A 130 -0.32 28.97 -5.10
C ILE A 130 -1.71 29.00 -4.49
N ALA A 131 -2.04 28.05 -3.59
CA ALA A 131 -3.33 27.99 -2.92
C ALA A 131 -3.17 27.36 -1.54
N THR A 132 -4.09 27.68 -0.64
CA THR A 132 -4.14 27.06 0.71
C THR A 132 -5.56 26.63 1.01
N LEU A 133 -5.68 25.48 1.69
CA LEU A 133 -6.96 24.92 2.11
C LEU A 133 -6.86 24.44 3.56
N LYS A 134 -7.86 24.77 4.38
CA LYS A 134 -8.07 24.07 5.64
C LYS A 134 -8.68 22.70 5.31
N GLY A 135 -7.91 21.64 5.49
CA GLY A 135 -8.23 20.27 5.07
C GLY A 135 -7.07 19.62 4.34
N LEU A 136 -7.36 18.79 3.33
CA LEU A 136 -6.38 18.01 2.60
C LEU A 136 -6.26 18.44 1.14
N LEU A 137 -5.03 18.41 0.63
CA LEU A 137 -4.71 18.53 -0.80
C LEU A 137 -3.83 17.34 -1.21
N ALA A 138 -4.11 16.78 -2.38
CA ALA A 138 -3.34 15.65 -2.93
C ALA A 138 -3.24 15.73 -4.47
N SER A 139 -2.32 14.96 -5.04
CA SER A 139 -2.21 14.70 -6.48
C SER A 139 -2.26 15.97 -7.34
N PRO A 140 -1.40 16.99 -7.10
CA PRO A 140 -1.34 18.15 -7.96
C PRO A 140 -0.98 17.74 -9.38
N ARG A 141 -1.66 18.34 -10.40
CA ARG A 141 -1.38 18.12 -11.82
C ARG A 141 -1.50 19.41 -12.60
N TRP A 142 -0.41 19.76 -13.27
CA TRP A 142 -0.43 20.88 -14.21
C TRP A 142 -1.37 20.60 -15.37
N SER A 143 -2.14 21.61 -15.77
CA SER A 143 -2.85 21.52 -17.05
C SER A 143 -1.86 21.35 -18.22
N PRO A 144 -2.22 20.62 -19.28
CA PRO A 144 -1.36 20.48 -20.47
C PRO A 144 -0.88 21.81 -21.06
N GLN A 145 -1.67 22.89 -20.94
CA GLN A 145 -1.29 24.24 -21.35
C GLN A 145 -0.43 25.01 -20.34
N GLY A 146 -0.29 24.51 -19.10
CA GLY A 146 0.59 25.07 -18.08
C GLY A 146 0.10 26.34 -17.37
N ASN A 147 -1.16 26.77 -17.56
CA ASN A 147 -1.74 27.97 -16.96
C ASN A 147 -2.58 27.70 -15.70
N SER A 148 -2.91 26.44 -15.44
CA SER A 148 -3.70 26.02 -14.28
C SER A 148 -3.09 24.78 -13.63
N ILE A 149 -3.43 24.57 -12.35
CA ILE A 149 -3.09 23.34 -11.62
C ILE A 149 -4.39 22.80 -11.02
N ALA A 150 -4.60 21.50 -11.15
CA ALA A 150 -5.66 20.79 -10.46
C ALA A 150 -5.08 20.02 -9.27
N VAL A 151 -5.92 19.81 -8.25
CA VAL A 151 -5.62 19.00 -7.06
C VAL A 151 -6.86 18.21 -6.66
N LEU A 152 -6.67 17.09 -5.97
CA LEU A 152 -7.72 16.51 -5.13
C LEU A 152 -7.77 17.30 -3.82
N ALA A 153 -8.93 17.78 -3.45
CA ALA A 153 -9.11 18.68 -2.31
C ALA A 153 -10.29 18.24 -1.44
N THR A 154 -10.05 18.07 -0.14
CA THR A 154 -11.06 17.77 0.88
C THR A 154 -11.12 18.94 1.85
N ALA A 155 -12.08 19.82 1.66
CA ALA A 155 -12.25 20.99 2.51
C ALA A 155 -12.82 20.59 3.87
N GLY A 156 -12.19 21.06 4.95
CA GLY A 156 -12.62 20.77 6.31
C GLY A 156 -12.53 19.29 6.70
N ALA A 157 -11.61 18.54 6.10
CA ALA A 157 -11.45 17.10 6.32
C ALA A 157 -11.44 16.72 7.82
N HIS A 158 -12.17 15.67 8.16
CA HIS A 158 -12.28 15.15 9.53
C HIS A 158 -11.20 14.12 9.85
N LYS A 159 -10.59 13.52 8.83
CA LYS A 159 -9.51 12.55 8.92
C LYS A 159 -8.61 12.59 7.69
N GLU A 160 -7.47 11.91 7.73
CA GLU A 160 -6.65 11.64 6.53
C GLU A 160 -7.43 10.76 5.53
N THR A 161 -7.14 10.90 4.23
CA THR A 161 -7.83 10.16 3.17
C THR A 161 -7.49 8.67 3.22
N GLY A 162 -8.52 7.84 3.06
CA GLY A 162 -8.42 6.38 2.95
C GLY A 162 -8.84 5.64 4.22
N ALA A 163 -9.38 4.45 4.04
CA ALA A 163 -9.91 3.60 5.11
C ALA A 163 -8.81 3.03 6.02
N THR A 164 -7.57 2.92 5.53
CA THR A 164 -6.41 2.45 6.32
C THR A 164 -5.96 3.46 7.39
N GLN A 165 -6.37 4.72 7.26
CA GLN A 165 -6.09 5.76 8.24
C GLN A 165 -7.00 5.63 9.47
N ALA A 166 -6.64 6.29 10.57
CA ALA A 166 -7.49 6.33 11.75
C ALA A 166 -8.85 6.96 11.39
N GLY A 167 -9.94 6.22 11.55
CA GLY A 167 -11.30 6.65 11.27
C GLY A 167 -11.69 7.93 12.04
N ALA A 168 -12.66 8.69 11.55
CA ALA A 168 -13.24 9.76 12.31
C ALA A 168 -13.90 9.20 13.61
N ARG A 169 -13.91 10.00 14.69
CA ARG A 169 -14.63 9.57 15.90
C ARG A 169 -16.13 9.64 15.62
N GLU A 170 -16.79 8.51 15.69
CA GLU A 170 -18.23 8.41 15.49
C GLU A 170 -18.97 8.78 16.77
N VAL A 171 -19.36 10.07 16.87
CA VAL A 171 -20.13 10.61 17.99
C VAL A 171 -21.29 11.44 17.44
N GLY A 172 -22.52 11.07 17.81
CA GLY A 172 -23.74 11.73 17.32
C GLY A 172 -24.38 10.97 16.15
N GLU A 173 -24.82 11.66 15.13
CA GLU A 173 -25.44 11.06 13.93
C GLU A 173 -24.34 10.58 12.96
N VAL A 174 -24.22 9.27 12.83
CA VAL A 174 -23.22 8.63 11.96
C VAL A 174 -23.56 8.86 10.48
N GLY A 175 -22.56 9.18 9.67
CA GLY A 175 -22.71 9.43 8.22
C GLY A 175 -23.20 10.83 7.87
N SER A 176 -23.46 11.70 8.86
CA SER A 176 -23.86 13.10 8.61
C SER A 176 -22.71 14.01 8.15
N SER A 177 -21.46 13.55 8.23
CA SER A 177 -20.24 14.31 7.97
C SER A 177 -19.23 13.57 7.09
N ASP A 178 -19.69 12.90 6.04
CA ASP A 178 -18.80 12.26 5.07
C ASP A 178 -17.92 13.29 4.38
N ASP A 179 -16.61 13.05 4.36
CA ASP A 179 -15.66 13.89 3.65
C ASP A 179 -15.87 13.77 2.13
N SER A 180 -15.86 14.90 1.44
CA SER A 180 -16.00 14.98 -0.02
C SER A 180 -14.67 15.39 -0.65
N GLN A 181 -14.00 14.47 -1.32
CA GLN A 181 -12.76 14.74 -2.06
C GLN A 181 -13.10 15.16 -3.48
N ARG A 182 -12.79 16.40 -3.85
CA ARG A 182 -13.20 17.01 -5.12
C ARG A 182 -12.02 17.46 -5.95
N ILE A 183 -12.22 17.60 -7.26
CA ILE A 183 -11.24 18.26 -8.12
C ILE A 183 -11.34 19.77 -7.89
N GLY A 184 -10.30 20.35 -7.31
CA GLY A 184 -10.10 21.79 -7.19
C GLY A 184 -9.11 22.29 -8.25
N VAL A 185 -9.41 23.39 -8.91
CA VAL A 185 -8.56 24.01 -9.94
C VAL A 185 -8.22 25.44 -9.55
N THR A 186 -6.96 25.83 -9.73
CA THR A 186 -6.50 27.19 -9.51
C THR A 186 -5.58 27.66 -10.64
N ASN A 187 -5.39 28.96 -10.76
CA ASN A 187 -4.41 29.53 -11.67
C ASN A 187 -2.98 29.22 -11.19
N SER A 188 -2.08 28.95 -12.10
CA SER A 188 -0.68 28.63 -11.78
C SER A 188 0.12 29.77 -11.13
N ALA A 189 -0.38 31.00 -11.21
CA ALA A 189 0.19 32.18 -10.54
C ALA A 189 -0.36 32.39 -9.11
N GLY A 190 -1.37 31.62 -8.72
CA GLY A 190 -2.01 31.68 -7.42
C GLY A 190 -3.48 32.12 -7.48
N GLY A 191 -4.24 31.77 -6.47
CA GLY A 191 -5.65 32.11 -6.32
C GLY A 191 -6.44 31.06 -5.52
N ASP A 192 -7.73 31.28 -5.38
CA ASP A 192 -8.63 30.36 -4.72
C ASP A 192 -8.83 29.07 -5.56
N LEU A 193 -9.15 27.98 -4.89
CA LEU A 193 -9.54 26.72 -5.53
C LEU A 193 -11.00 26.79 -5.98
N ALA A 194 -11.24 26.65 -7.28
CA ALA A 194 -12.56 26.45 -7.85
C ALA A 194 -12.84 24.95 -7.96
N PHE A 195 -13.89 24.47 -7.27
CA PHE A 195 -14.29 23.07 -7.32
C PHE A 195 -15.08 22.77 -8.60
N VAL A 196 -14.61 21.77 -9.35
CA VAL A 196 -15.18 21.39 -10.65
C VAL A 196 -16.12 20.18 -10.53
N SER A 197 -15.77 19.19 -9.70
CA SER A 197 -16.68 18.06 -9.44
C SER A 197 -17.82 18.46 -8.50
N PRO A 198 -19.03 17.86 -8.61
CA PRO A 198 -20.19 18.17 -7.78
C PRO A 198 -19.93 17.95 -6.27
N ASP A 199 -20.73 18.62 -5.44
CA ASP A 199 -20.79 18.34 -4.01
C ASP A 199 -21.27 16.92 -3.72
N GLY A 200 -20.77 16.33 -2.62
CA GLY A 200 -21.07 14.94 -2.25
C GLY A 200 -20.42 13.90 -3.15
N MET A 201 -19.61 14.32 -4.13
CA MET A 201 -18.81 13.43 -4.96
C MET A 201 -17.46 13.19 -4.30
N PHE A 202 -17.00 11.93 -4.29
CA PHE A 202 -15.65 11.56 -3.93
C PHE A 202 -14.89 11.14 -5.19
N VAL A 203 -13.86 11.89 -5.57
CA VAL A 203 -12.99 11.62 -6.71
C VAL A 203 -11.75 10.90 -6.21
N TYR A 204 -11.46 9.71 -6.70
CA TYR A 204 -10.32 8.90 -6.26
C TYR A 204 -9.05 9.17 -7.05
N GLU A 205 -9.18 9.21 -8.38
CA GLU A 205 -8.11 9.45 -9.34
C GLU A 205 -8.65 10.29 -10.50
N TYR A 206 -7.81 11.13 -11.08
CA TYR A 206 -8.19 11.95 -12.24
C TYR A 206 -7.05 12.13 -13.22
N ASP A 207 -7.38 12.55 -14.44
CA ASP A 207 -6.44 13.01 -15.44
C ASP A 207 -7.03 14.16 -16.24
N TRP A 208 -6.19 15.12 -16.67
CA TRP A 208 -6.60 16.21 -17.53
C TRP A 208 -6.98 15.71 -18.93
N THR A 209 -7.98 16.34 -19.56
CA THR A 209 -8.11 16.25 -21.01
C THR A 209 -6.97 17.03 -21.71
N PRO A 210 -6.44 16.58 -22.86
CA PRO A 210 -5.30 17.21 -23.54
C PRO A 210 -5.52 18.68 -23.93
N ASP A 211 -6.78 19.10 -24.10
CA ASP A 211 -7.18 20.46 -24.39
C ASP A 211 -7.27 21.37 -23.16
N SER A 212 -7.01 20.83 -21.96
CA SER A 212 -7.12 21.51 -20.67
C SER A 212 -8.54 22.03 -20.35
N ARG A 213 -9.61 21.43 -20.91
CA ARG A 213 -10.99 21.88 -20.70
C ARG A 213 -11.78 21.04 -19.69
N GLY A 214 -11.18 19.98 -19.17
CA GLY A 214 -11.84 19.10 -18.20
C GLY A 214 -10.98 17.92 -17.79
N PHE A 215 -11.63 16.95 -17.18
CA PHE A 215 -11.01 15.79 -16.56
C PHE A 215 -11.75 14.51 -16.90
N VAL A 216 -11.00 13.42 -16.81
CA VAL A 216 -11.56 12.08 -16.63
C VAL A 216 -11.15 11.58 -15.25
N ALA A 217 -12.06 10.94 -14.54
CA ALA A 217 -11.82 10.51 -13.17
C ALA A 217 -12.58 9.22 -12.83
N THR A 218 -12.09 8.48 -11.84
CA THR A 218 -12.88 7.50 -11.09
C THR A 218 -13.52 8.20 -9.91
N ALA A 219 -14.84 8.11 -9.76
CA ALA A 219 -15.58 8.84 -8.73
C ALA A 219 -16.87 8.11 -8.32
N ALA A 220 -17.28 8.31 -7.07
CA ALA A 220 -18.53 7.84 -6.50
C ALA A 220 -19.21 8.92 -5.67
N GLN A 221 -20.51 8.79 -5.42
CA GLN A 221 -21.28 9.63 -4.50
C GLN A 221 -21.13 9.11 -3.06
N GLY A 222 -21.16 10.02 -2.06
CA GLY A 222 -21.23 9.71 -0.64
C GLY A 222 -19.89 9.28 -0.05
N ASN A 223 -19.93 8.34 0.88
CA ASN A 223 -18.77 7.89 1.65
C ASN A 223 -17.63 7.40 0.75
N GLY A 224 -16.51 8.13 0.74
CA GLY A 224 -15.39 7.86 -0.15
C GLY A 224 -14.65 6.58 0.18
N ASP A 225 -14.52 6.23 1.45
CA ASP A 225 -13.84 5.00 1.85
C ASP A 225 -14.61 3.76 1.40
N ASN A 226 -15.94 3.79 1.53
CA ASN A 226 -16.80 2.65 1.18
C ASN A 226 -17.11 2.54 -0.31
N ASN A 227 -17.30 3.68 -1.00
CA ASN A 227 -17.89 3.68 -2.34
C ASN A 227 -16.88 3.57 -3.49
N TRP A 228 -15.60 3.37 -3.19
CA TRP A 228 -14.60 3.13 -4.23
C TRP A 228 -14.92 1.91 -5.11
N TRP A 229 -15.42 0.83 -4.52
CA TRP A 229 -15.74 -0.42 -5.25
C TRP A 229 -16.91 -0.28 -6.21
N VAL A 230 -17.74 0.78 -6.05
CA VAL A 230 -18.86 1.11 -6.94
C VAL A 230 -18.62 2.38 -7.75
N ALA A 231 -17.38 2.89 -7.73
CA ALA A 231 -16.98 4.07 -8.48
C ALA A 231 -17.17 3.88 -10.00
N LYS A 232 -17.46 4.98 -10.67
CA LYS A 232 -17.65 5.02 -12.13
C LYS A 232 -16.55 5.85 -12.78
N LEU A 233 -16.23 5.50 -14.02
CA LEU A 233 -15.41 6.36 -14.87
C LEU A 233 -16.28 7.50 -15.39
N GLN A 234 -15.88 8.75 -15.07
CA GLN A 234 -16.66 9.95 -15.34
C GLN A 234 -15.78 11.03 -15.98
N SER A 235 -16.41 11.95 -16.70
CA SER A 235 -15.78 13.19 -17.16
C SER A 235 -16.38 14.39 -16.42
N PHE A 236 -15.54 15.36 -16.11
CA PHE A 236 -15.90 16.64 -15.47
C PHE A 236 -15.34 17.78 -16.32
N ALA A 237 -16.20 18.62 -16.89
CA ALA A 237 -15.78 19.82 -17.61
C ALA A 237 -15.53 20.98 -16.61
N LEU A 238 -14.71 21.96 -17.01
CA LEU A 238 -14.44 23.12 -16.15
C LEU A 238 -15.68 23.96 -15.80
N ASP A 239 -16.74 23.85 -16.57
CA ASP A 239 -18.04 24.49 -16.29
C ASP A 239 -18.92 23.72 -15.28
N GLY A 240 -18.40 22.60 -14.73
CA GLY A 240 -19.11 21.75 -13.78
C GLY A 240 -19.98 20.65 -14.41
N THR A 241 -20.04 20.56 -15.75
CA THR A 241 -20.78 19.47 -16.43
C THR A 241 -20.12 18.14 -16.14
N ALA A 242 -20.88 17.17 -15.63
CA ALA A 242 -20.43 15.82 -15.32
C ALA A 242 -21.15 14.78 -16.18
N ARG A 243 -20.42 13.74 -16.62
CA ARG A 243 -21.00 12.66 -17.44
C ARG A 243 -20.30 11.34 -17.15
N VAL A 244 -21.08 10.26 -17.01
CA VAL A 244 -20.56 8.90 -16.91
C VAL A 244 -20.02 8.45 -18.27
N ILE A 245 -18.78 7.98 -18.31
CA ILE A 245 -18.13 7.37 -19.49
C ILE A 245 -18.37 5.86 -19.48
N ALA A 246 -18.12 5.20 -18.34
CA ALA A 246 -18.33 3.77 -18.16
C ALA A 246 -18.60 3.42 -16.69
N ALA A 247 -19.34 2.32 -16.47
CA ALA A 247 -19.64 1.78 -15.15
C ALA A 247 -19.60 0.24 -15.20
N PRO A 248 -18.44 -0.38 -15.44
CA PRO A 248 -18.31 -1.82 -15.44
C PRO A 248 -18.45 -2.39 -14.02
N ALA A 249 -18.87 -3.65 -13.92
CA ALA A 249 -19.00 -4.35 -12.63
C ALA A 249 -17.62 -4.88 -12.15
N MET A 250 -16.63 -3.99 -12.02
CA MET A 250 -15.30 -4.27 -11.52
C MET A 250 -14.69 -3.00 -10.92
N GLN A 251 -13.66 -3.16 -10.13
CA GLN A 251 -12.89 -2.04 -9.59
C GLN A 251 -12.00 -1.45 -10.68
N MET A 252 -11.84 -0.12 -10.66
CA MET A 252 -11.08 0.62 -11.66
C MET A 252 -10.12 1.60 -11.00
N ASN A 253 -8.90 1.69 -11.55
CA ASN A 253 -7.91 2.68 -11.12
C ASN A 253 -7.11 3.22 -12.31
N TYR A 254 -6.33 4.28 -12.09
CA TYR A 254 -5.46 4.92 -13.07
C TYR A 254 -6.15 5.31 -14.39
N PRO A 255 -7.25 6.09 -14.39
CA PRO A 255 -7.82 6.60 -15.63
C PRO A 255 -6.81 7.56 -16.29
N ARG A 256 -6.49 7.31 -17.57
CA ARG A 256 -5.53 8.13 -18.34
C ARG A 256 -6.10 8.44 -19.73
N VAL A 257 -6.15 9.72 -20.06
CA VAL A 257 -6.67 10.19 -21.34
C VAL A 257 -5.60 10.06 -22.42
N SER A 258 -5.95 9.51 -23.58
CA SER A 258 -5.02 9.41 -24.71
C SER A 258 -4.59 10.80 -25.21
N PRO A 259 -3.36 10.95 -25.78
CA PRO A 259 -2.86 12.25 -26.24
C PRO A 259 -3.74 12.94 -27.30
N ASP A 260 -4.52 12.17 -28.05
CA ASP A 260 -5.50 12.70 -29.02
C ASP A 260 -6.88 13.03 -28.43
N GLY A 261 -7.07 12.78 -27.11
CA GLY A 261 -8.30 13.05 -26.38
C GLY A 261 -9.47 12.13 -26.71
N ARG A 262 -9.26 11.01 -27.43
CA ARG A 262 -10.35 10.16 -27.91
C ARG A 262 -10.65 8.96 -27.02
N LYS A 263 -9.67 8.47 -26.29
CA LYS A 263 -9.76 7.26 -25.49
C LYS A 263 -9.35 7.50 -24.04
N VAL A 264 -9.85 6.67 -23.16
CA VAL A 264 -9.41 6.56 -21.77
C VAL A 264 -8.93 5.14 -21.55
N ALA A 265 -7.70 4.99 -21.08
CA ALA A 265 -7.16 3.74 -20.57
C ALA A 265 -7.29 3.70 -19.05
N PHE A 266 -7.50 2.51 -18.49
CA PHE A 266 -7.53 2.29 -17.05
C PHE A 266 -7.16 0.84 -16.70
N ILE A 267 -6.80 0.60 -15.44
CA ILE A 267 -6.63 -0.76 -14.91
C ILE A 267 -7.95 -1.18 -14.29
N GLY A 268 -8.39 -2.40 -14.63
CA GLY A 268 -9.62 -2.98 -14.09
C GLY A 268 -9.41 -4.43 -13.66
N GLY A 269 -10.03 -4.84 -12.55
CA GLY A 269 -9.89 -6.18 -12.00
C GLY A 269 -10.60 -6.35 -10.68
N LEU A 270 -10.37 -7.48 -10.01
CA LEU A 270 -10.79 -7.70 -8.64
C LEU A 270 -9.72 -7.11 -7.71
N MET A 271 -10.08 -6.06 -6.96
CA MET A 271 -9.20 -5.38 -6.02
C MET A 271 -9.86 -5.37 -4.65
N SER A 272 -9.08 -5.63 -3.60
CA SER A 272 -9.57 -5.61 -2.22
C SER A 272 -9.36 -4.26 -1.53
N ASP A 273 -8.39 -3.47 -1.98
CA ASP A 273 -8.01 -2.22 -1.35
C ASP A 273 -7.80 -1.12 -2.38
N PHE A 274 -8.16 0.12 -2.03
CA PHE A 274 -7.97 1.29 -2.90
C PHE A 274 -6.50 1.51 -3.28
N GLY A 275 -5.58 1.32 -2.34
CA GLY A 275 -4.14 1.52 -2.53
C GLY A 275 -3.41 0.35 -3.20
N SER A 276 -4.04 -0.82 -3.31
CA SER A 276 -3.44 -2.04 -3.91
C SER A 276 -4.05 -2.31 -5.27
N VAL A 277 -3.40 -1.84 -6.32
CA VAL A 277 -3.91 -1.91 -7.70
C VAL A 277 -3.31 -3.09 -8.44
N GLY A 278 -4.17 -3.89 -9.04
CA GLY A 278 -3.78 -4.98 -9.94
C GLY A 278 -4.95 -5.39 -10.85
N GLY A 279 -4.64 -5.88 -12.03
CA GLY A 279 -5.66 -6.32 -12.97
C GLY A 279 -5.21 -6.25 -14.41
N ASP A 280 -6.17 -6.19 -15.32
CA ASP A 280 -5.96 -6.05 -16.75
C ASP A 280 -6.03 -4.58 -17.21
N VAL A 281 -5.42 -4.29 -18.35
CA VAL A 281 -5.50 -2.97 -19.00
C VAL A 281 -6.75 -2.90 -19.87
N TYR A 282 -7.57 -1.88 -19.64
CA TYR A 282 -8.78 -1.60 -20.42
C TYR A 282 -8.67 -0.29 -21.17
N VAL A 283 -9.45 -0.17 -22.24
CA VAL A 283 -9.63 1.08 -22.98
C VAL A 283 -11.09 1.28 -23.32
N VAL A 284 -11.56 2.53 -23.29
CA VAL A 284 -12.90 2.94 -23.69
C VAL A 284 -12.84 4.25 -24.49
N ASP A 285 -13.78 4.52 -25.38
CA ASP A 285 -13.89 5.82 -26.03
C ASP A 285 -14.32 6.89 -25.00
N ILE A 286 -13.71 8.09 -25.06
CA ILE A 286 -14.04 9.17 -24.11
C ILE A 286 -15.53 9.57 -24.22
N GLY A 287 -16.15 9.33 -25.37
CA GLY A 287 -17.58 9.51 -25.60
C GLY A 287 -18.48 8.51 -24.85
N GLY A 288 -17.89 7.46 -24.28
CA GLY A 288 -18.59 6.38 -23.57
C GLY A 288 -18.71 5.11 -24.40
N GLY A 289 -19.11 4.04 -23.76
CA GLY A 289 -19.30 2.71 -24.39
C GLY A 289 -18.84 1.57 -23.47
N GLN A 290 -18.73 0.38 -24.04
CA GLN A 290 -18.22 -0.79 -23.32
C GLN A 290 -16.69 -0.77 -23.33
N PRO A 291 -16.03 -0.86 -22.16
CA PRO A 291 -14.57 -1.01 -22.10
C PRO A 291 -14.10 -2.29 -22.78
N VAL A 292 -12.98 -2.19 -23.48
CA VAL A 292 -12.32 -3.33 -24.14
C VAL A 292 -11.11 -3.74 -23.30
N ASN A 293 -11.07 -5.01 -22.90
CA ASN A 293 -9.89 -5.60 -22.26
C ASN A 293 -8.77 -5.77 -23.29
N LEU A 294 -7.63 -5.15 -23.06
CA LEU A 294 -6.45 -5.23 -23.93
C LEU A 294 -5.54 -6.42 -23.60
N THR A 295 -5.64 -6.98 -22.40
CA THR A 295 -4.70 -7.98 -21.87
C THR A 295 -5.39 -9.23 -21.30
N PRO A 296 -6.46 -9.74 -21.94
CA PRO A 296 -7.22 -10.86 -21.40
C PRO A 296 -6.33 -12.10 -21.26
N GLY A 297 -6.36 -12.76 -20.08
CA GLY A 297 -5.60 -13.99 -19.82
C GLY A 297 -4.10 -13.80 -19.68
N PHE A 298 -3.62 -12.58 -19.52
CA PHE A 298 -2.20 -12.34 -19.22
C PHE A 298 -1.85 -12.90 -17.83
N SER A 299 -0.69 -13.58 -17.71
CA SER A 299 -0.23 -14.24 -16.47
C SER A 299 0.54 -13.30 -15.54
N GLY A 300 0.04 -12.10 -15.34
CA GLY A 300 0.57 -11.06 -14.46
C GLY A 300 -0.53 -10.06 -14.14
N SER A 301 -0.23 -9.07 -13.30
CA SER A 301 -1.16 -8.01 -12.94
C SER A 301 -0.55 -6.64 -13.23
N PHE A 302 -1.27 -5.83 -13.98
CA PHE A 302 -0.84 -4.45 -14.26
C PHE A 302 -1.19 -3.57 -13.07
N THR A 303 -0.22 -2.76 -12.62
CA THR A 303 -0.32 -2.00 -11.36
C THR A 303 -0.37 -0.49 -11.58
N TRP A 304 0.07 -0.02 -12.74
CA TRP A 304 0.13 1.39 -13.10
C TRP A 304 0.14 1.55 -14.63
N LEU A 305 -0.29 2.70 -15.17
CA LEU A 305 -0.19 2.97 -16.61
C LEU A 305 -0.04 4.46 -16.96
N ALA A 306 0.58 4.70 -18.12
CA ALA A 306 0.65 6.01 -18.76
C ALA A 306 0.68 5.87 -20.30
N TRP A 307 0.17 6.87 -21.03
CA TRP A 307 0.24 6.88 -22.48
C TRP A 307 1.66 7.23 -22.97
N ARG A 308 2.11 6.50 -23.98
CA ARG A 308 3.32 6.74 -24.76
C ARG A 308 2.97 6.81 -26.23
N GLY A 309 2.70 8.02 -26.73
CA GLY A 309 2.16 8.19 -28.08
C GLY A 309 0.83 7.47 -28.24
N LYS A 310 0.78 6.43 -29.09
CA LYS A 310 -0.42 5.61 -29.33
C LYS A 310 -0.48 4.34 -28.49
N GLY A 311 0.60 3.97 -27.80
CA GLY A 311 0.69 2.82 -26.91
C GLY A 311 0.68 3.23 -25.44
N LEU A 312 0.77 2.24 -24.56
CA LEU A 312 0.80 2.41 -23.12
C LEU A 312 2.12 1.85 -22.55
N VAL A 313 2.66 2.53 -21.55
CA VAL A 313 3.65 1.97 -20.61
C VAL A 313 2.88 1.57 -19.37
N THR A 314 3.19 0.42 -18.82
CA THR A 314 2.52 -0.10 -17.61
C THR A 314 3.53 -0.52 -16.56
N GLY A 315 3.18 -0.36 -15.29
CA GLY A 315 3.74 -1.12 -14.18
C GLY A 315 3.20 -2.55 -14.24
N LEU A 316 4.01 -3.52 -13.83
CA LEU A 316 3.69 -4.94 -13.91
C LEU A 316 4.19 -5.66 -12.66
N ALA A 317 3.33 -6.50 -12.07
CA ALA A 317 3.72 -7.54 -11.10
C ALA A 317 3.53 -8.90 -11.75
N GLN A 318 4.56 -9.76 -11.68
CA GLN A 318 4.49 -11.13 -12.19
C GLN A 318 5.41 -12.06 -11.40
N GLY A 319 4.85 -13.13 -10.83
CA GLY A 319 5.59 -14.14 -10.08
C GLY A 319 6.37 -13.59 -8.89
N GLY A 320 5.86 -12.57 -8.16
CA GLY A 320 6.57 -11.93 -7.06
C GLY A 320 7.64 -10.90 -7.46
N ALA A 321 7.89 -10.70 -8.77
CA ALA A 321 8.75 -9.66 -9.32
C ALA A 321 7.92 -8.45 -9.77
N THR A 322 8.54 -7.28 -9.83
CA THR A 322 7.92 -6.07 -10.40
C THR A 322 8.70 -5.58 -11.63
N GLY A 323 8.06 -4.74 -12.40
CA GLY A 323 8.71 -4.18 -13.59
C GLY A 323 7.78 -3.37 -14.47
N SER A 324 8.07 -3.38 -15.76
CA SER A 324 7.31 -2.64 -16.76
C SER A 324 7.00 -3.47 -18.00
N ALA A 325 5.93 -3.09 -18.70
CA ALA A 325 5.59 -3.62 -20.01
C ALA A 325 5.06 -2.53 -20.93
N LEU A 326 5.03 -2.80 -22.22
CA LEU A 326 4.37 -1.98 -23.23
C LEU A 326 3.10 -2.66 -23.69
N VAL A 327 1.99 -1.93 -23.74
CA VAL A 327 0.71 -2.41 -24.26
C VAL A 327 0.32 -1.61 -25.51
N ASP A 328 0.10 -2.32 -26.63
CA ASP A 328 -0.37 -1.72 -27.88
C ASP A 328 -1.89 -1.91 -28.02
N PRO A 329 -2.69 -0.84 -27.96
CA PRO A 329 -4.14 -0.93 -28.11
C PRO A 329 -4.61 -1.45 -29.49
N ALA A 330 -3.76 -1.35 -30.51
CA ALA A 330 -4.09 -1.72 -31.90
C ALA A 330 -3.41 -3.02 -32.37
N GLY A 331 -2.40 -3.51 -31.63
CA GLY A 331 -1.59 -4.66 -32.02
C GLY A 331 -2.26 -6.02 -31.82
N SER A 332 -1.78 -7.03 -32.52
CA SER A 332 -2.16 -8.44 -32.31
C SER A 332 -1.41 -9.07 -31.12
N SER A 333 -0.14 -8.71 -30.90
CA SER A 333 0.63 -9.01 -29.70
C SER A 333 0.60 -7.79 -28.80
N ARG A 334 -0.40 -7.72 -27.94
CA ARG A 334 -0.70 -6.49 -27.19
C ARG A 334 0.32 -6.17 -26.10
N VAL A 335 0.91 -7.17 -25.46
CA VAL A 335 1.91 -6.99 -24.39
C VAL A 335 3.30 -7.33 -24.93
N THR A 336 4.21 -6.39 -24.86
CA THR A 336 5.61 -6.52 -25.33
C THR A 336 6.57 -5.78 -24.39
N GLY A 337 7.88 -5.91 -24.63
CA GLY A 337 8.88 -5.15 -23.87
C GLY A 337 8.81 -5.37 -22.35
N ILE A 338 8.48 -6.60 -21.95
CA ILE A 338 8.40 -6.96 -20.52
C ILE A 338 9.81 -6.92 -19.95
N HIS A 339 9.95 -6.18 -18.85
CA HIS A 339 11.13 -6.13 -18.02
C HIS A 339 10.72 -6.33 -16.58
N LEU A 340 11.30 -7.33 -15.92
CA LEU A 340 10.99 -7.73 -14.55
C LEU A 340 12.26 -7.84 -13.72
N GLU A 341 12.19 -7.41 -12.48
CA GLU A 341 13.25 -7.54 -11.49
C GLU A 341 12.68 -8.03 -10.16
N ALA A 342 13.49 -8.77 -9.41
CA ALA A 342 13.19 -9.15 -8.03
C ALA A 342 13.39 -7.92 -7.11
N ALA A 343 12.56 -6.91 -7.31
CA ALA A 343 12.61 -5.63 -6.63
C ALA A 343 11.20 -5.07 -6.49
N THR A 344 11.03 -4.04 -5.70
CA THR A 344 9.82 -3.21 -5.60
C THR A 344 10.11 -1.85 -6.23
N TYR A 345 9.19 -1.40 -7.08
CA TYR A 345 9.26 -0.09 -7.74
C TYR A 345 8.13 0.82 -7.27
N THR A 346 8.46 2.10 -7.05
CA THR A 346 7.47 3.12 -6.72
C THR A 346 7.87 4.49 -7.29
N ALA A 347 6.89 5.32 -7.54
CA ALA A 347 7.06 6.76 -7.78
C ALA A 347 5.99 7.55 -6.98
N GLY A 348 5.69 7.06 -5.76
CA GLY A 348 4.63 7.56 -4.89
C GLY A 348 3.40 6.65 -4.84
N ALA A 349 3.39 5.58 -5.64
CA ALA A 349 2.43 4.47 -5.58
C ALA A 349 3.11 3.21 -6.11
N ASP A 350 2.69 2.04 -5.64
CA ASP A 350 3.29 0.76 -5.98
C ASP A 350 3.25 0.49 -7.49
N GLY A 351 4.38 0.08 -8.06
CA GLY A 351 4.57 -0.16 -9.48
C GLY A 351 4.53 1.09 -10.37
N ALA A 352 4.39 2.28 -9.79
CA ALA A 352 4.39 3.54 -10.53
C ALA A 352 5.80 3.96 -10.97
N MET A 353 5.84 4.66 -12.10
CA MET A 353 7.05 5.29 -12.67
C MET A 353 6.72 6.70 -13.13
N ALA A 354 7.69 7.61 -13.07
CA ALA A 354 7.56 8.92 -13.71
C ALA A 354 8.32 8.92 -15.03
N LEU A 355 7.66 9.33 -16.11
CA LEU A 355 8.21 9.28 -17.48
C LEU A 355 8.54 10.68 -18.00
N ASP A 356 9.54 10.76 -18.88
CA ASP A 356 9.72 11.94 -19.72
C ASP A 356 8.58 12.07 -20.75
N ARG A 357 8.49 13.21 -21.45
CA ARG A 357 7.44 13.45 -22.45
C ARG A 357 7.42 12.40 -23.57
N THR A 358 8.54 11.77 -23.86
CA THR A 358 8.66 10.75 -24.92
C THR A 358 8.26 9.36 -24.43
N GLY A 359 8.17 9.17 -23.11
CA GLY A 359 7.99 7.88 -22.46
C GLY A 359 9.17 6.93 -22.67
N ARG A 360 10.34 7.47 -23.06
CA ARG A 360 11.56 6.68 -23.28
C ARG A 360 12.39 6.55 -22.03
N HIS A 361 12.48 7.61 -21.22
CA HIS A 361 13.20 7.61 -19.95
C HIS A 361 12.20 7.57 -18.79
N ALA A 362 12.60 6.87 -17.77
CA ALA A 362 11.85 6.74 -16.54
C ALA A 362 12.72 7.12 -15.33
N VAL A 363 12.08 7.62 -14.30
CA VAL A 363 12.61 7.67 -12.93
C VAL A 363 11.67 6.92 -12.02
N LEU A 364 12.23 6.19 -11.06
CA LEU A 364 11.51 5.43 -10.03
C LEU A 364 12.37 5.32 -8.77
N VAL A 365 11.75 4.99 -7.66
CA VAL A 365 12.45 4.48 -6.48
C VAL A 365 12.45 2.97 -6.58
N SER A 366 13.62 2.36 -6.50
CA SER A 366 13.81 0.91 -6.51
C SER A 366 14.38 0.47 -5.17
N GLU A 367 13.86 -0.61 -4.64
CA GLU A 367 14.43 -1.35 -3.52
C GLU A 367 14.28 -2.84 -3.74
N SER A 368 15.14 -3.63 -3.10
CA SER A 368 15.02 -5.09 -3.07
C SER A 368 15.45 -5.59 -1.70
N PHE A 369 15.44 -6.89 -1.51
CA PHE A 369 16.03 -7.45 -0.29
C PHE A 369 17.54 -7.13 -0.17
N GLU A 370 18.24 -7.00 -1.27
CA GLU A 370 19.70 -6.81 -1.32
C GLU A 370 20.13 -5.33 -1.29
N HIS A 371 19.28 -4.43 -1.72
CA HIS A 371 19.59 -3.00 -1.72
C HIS A 371 18.45 -2.16 -1.17
N ALA A 372 18.81 -1.22 -0.30
CA ALA A 372 17.90 -0.24 0.29
C ALA A 372 17.36 0.73 -0.78
N PRO A 373 16.27 1.47 -0.48
CA PRO A 373 15.66 2.40 -1.43
C PRO A 373 16.66 3.35 -2.07
N ARG A 374 16.58 3.49 -3.39
CA ARG A 374 17.39 4.42 -4.19
C ARG A 374 16.59 4.94 -5.36
N ILE A 375 16.89 6.17 -5.79
CA ILE A 375 16.32 6.71 -7.02
C ILE A 375 17.11 6.14 -8.19
N GLU A 376 16.40 5.62 -9.17
CA GLU A 376 16.96 5.17 -10.44
C GLU A 376 16.41 5.99 -11.61
N TYR A 377 17.26 6.26 -12.58
CA TYR A 377 16.92 6.96 -13.82
C TYR A 377 17.57 6.30 -15.02
N GLY A 378 16.91 6.30 -16.15
CA GLY A 378 17.46 5.80 -17.41
C GLY A 378 16.41 5.50 -18.47
N VAL A 379 16.81 4.75 -19.49
CA VAL A 379 15.87 4.21 -20.47
C VAL A 379 14.94 3.23 -19.76
N LEU A 380 13.64 3.31 -20.07
CA LEU A 380 12.63 2.39 -19.52
C LEU A 380 13.07 0.93 -19.68
N GLY A 381 13.08 0.17 -18.58
CA GLY A 381 13.58 -1.20 -18.52
C GLY A 381 15.12 -1.32 -18.43
N ALA A 382 15.85 -0.21 -18.27
CA ALA A 382 17.30 -0.19 -18.10
C ALA A 382 17.73 1.05 -17.28
N THR A 383 17.04 1.30 -16.18
CA THR A 383 17.37 2.36 -15.22
C THR A 383 18.65 2.04 -14.46
N LYS A 384 19.26 3.06 -13.88
CA LYS A 384 20.46 2.93 -13.04
C LYS A 384 20.36 3.85 -11.84
N PRO A 385 20.97 3.48 -10.69
CA PRO A 385 21.02 4.33 -9.52
C PRO A 385 21.60 5.72 -9.84
N VAL A 386 20.93 6.75 -9.31
CA VAL A 386 21.40 8.15 -9.32
C VAL A 386 21.52 8.70 -7.90
N THR A 387 21.11 7.94 -6.88
CA THR A 387 21.38 8.21 -5.48
C THR A 387 22.12 7.03 -4.85
N HIS A 388 23.01 7.34 -3.89
CA HIS A 388 23.93 6.39 -3.24
C HIS A 388 23.92 6.53 -1.71
N ASP A 389 22.93 7.23 -1.18
CA ASP A 389 22.84 7.56 0.26
C ASP A 389 22.72 6.31 1.14
N ASN A 390 22.17 5.22 0.61
CA ASN A 390 21.90 3.97 1.31
C ASN A 390 22.88 2.83 0.98
N ASP A 391 23.89 3.05 0.13
CA ASP A 391 24.80 1.98 -0.36
C ASP A 391 25.60 1.27 0.77
N ALA A 392 25.72 1.90 1.94
CA ALA A 392 26.39 1.32 3.10
C ALA A 392 25.51 0.34 3.91
N LEU A 393 24.19 0.38 3.71
CA LEU A 393 23.26 -0.49 4.41
C LEU A 393 23.39 -1.93 3.88
N GLN A 394 23.38 -2.90 4.80
CA GLN A 394 23.50 -4.31 4.47
C GLN A 394 22.22 -5.06 4.81
N PRO A 395 21.76 -6.00 3.96
CA PRO A 395 20.58 -6.80 4.26
C PRO A 395 20.81 -7.67 5.51
N PRO A 396 19.76 -7.96 6.30
CA PRO A 396 19.87 -8.76 7.52
C PRO A 396 20.06 -10.27 7.25
N GLY A 397 20.03 -10.69 5.99
CA GLY A 397 20.08 -12.11 5.61
C GLY A 397 20.12 -12.31 4.11
N LYS A 398 19.40 -13.33 3.62
CA LYS A 398 19.29 -13.66 2.18
C LYS A 398 17.84 -13.92 1.83
N ALA A 399 17.43 -13.63 0.61
CA ALA A 399 16.13 -13.98 0.05
C ALA A 399 16.26 -15.07 -1.02
N GLN A 400 15.28 -15.96 -1.07
CA GLN A 400 15.16 -17.02 -2.08
C GLN A 400 13.73 -17.06 -2.62
N ASP A 401 13.57 -17.09 -3.92
CA ASP A 401 12.30 -17.31 -4.61
C ASP A 401 11.95 -18.81 -4.58
N ILE A 402 10.79 -19.15 -4.00
CA ILE A 402 10.30 -20.51 -3.83
C ILE A 402 9.04 -20.70 -4.67
N HIS A 403 8.99 -21.79 -5.43
CA HIS A 403 7.83 -22.17 -6.24
C HIS A 403 7.35 -23.57 -5.86
N TRP A 404 6.03 -23.76 -5.84
CA TRP A 404 5.42 -25.07 -5.58
C TRP A 404 4.10 -25.23 -6.33
N LYS A 405 3.62 -26.47 -6.38
CA LYS A 405 2.30 -26.79 -6.90
C LYS A 405 1.30 -26.93 -5.76
N SER A 406 0.13 -26.33 -5.94
CA SER A 406 -1.02 -26.47 -5.05
C SER A 406 -2.27 -26.53 -5.91
N ASP A 407 -2.98 -27.65 -5.88
CA ASP A 407 -4.04 -27.96 -6.84
C ASP A 407 -3.57 -27.73 -8.30
N GLU A 408 -4.33 -26.99 -9.12
CA GLU A 408 -3.98 -26.62 -10.50
C GLU A 408 -2.98 -25.46 -10.62
N PHE A 409 -2.71 -24.75 -9.53
CA PHE A 409 -1.89 -23.53 -9.57
C PHE A 409 -0.39 -23.81 -9.34
N SER A 410 0.42 -22.90 -9.88
CA SER A 410 1.83 -22.75 -9.52
C SER A 410 1.93 -21.56 -8.60
N VAL A 411 2.20 -21.79 -7.32
CA VAL A 411 2.27 -20.74 -6.31
C VAL A 411 3.72 -20.33 -6.09
N GLN A 412 3.94 -19.07 -5.71
CA GLN A 412 5.24 -18.47 -5.47
C GLN A 412 5.28 -17.84 -4.08
N GLY A 413 6.46 -17.77 -3.47
CA GLY A 413 6.68 -17.04 -2.22
C GLY A 413 8.16 -16.75 -1.98
N TRP A 414 8.44 -15.82 -1.09
CA TRP A 414 9.78 -15.41 -0.71
C TRP A 414 10.19 -16.06 0.61
N LEU A 415 11.30 -16.78 0.60
CA LEU A 415 11.94 -17.31 1.81
C LEU A 415 13.13 -16.44 2.17
N TYR A 416 13.09 -15.86 3.36
CA TYR A 416 14.18 -15.09 3.94
C TYR A 416 14.91 -15.95 4.98
N SER A 417 16.24 -16.00 4.90
CA SER A 417 17.09 -16.71 5.84
C SER A 417 17.98 -15.76 6.62
N PRO A 418 18.34 -16.07 7.87
CA PRO A 418 19.38 -15.35 8.59
C PRO A 418 20.69 -15.29 7.80
N ALA A 419 21.51 -14.27 8.05
CA ALA A 419 22.82 -14.11 7.40
C ALA A 419 23.75 -15.28 7.70
N ASP A 420 23.66 -15.86 8.89
CA ASP A 420 24.59 -16.86 9.42
C ASP A 420 23.88 -18.21 9.68
N VAL A 421 23.65 -18.97 8.60
CA VAL A 421 23.05 -20.31 8.66
C VAL A 421 24.15 -21.36 8.79
N GLN A 422 24.17 -22.07 9.93
CA GLN A 422 25.18 -23.08 10.24
C GLN A 422 24.80 -24.47 9.66
N PRO A 423 25.73 -25.19 9.02
CA PRO A 423 25.48 -26.54 8.53
C PRO A 423 25.02 -27.50 9.64
N GLY A 424 23.99 -28.30 9.36
CA GLY A 424 23.47 -29.32 10.28
C GLY A 424 22.59 -28.78 11.41
N ARG A 425 22.44 -27.46 11.58
CA ARG A 425 21.52 -26.86 12.53
C ARG A 425 20.16 -26.63 11.87
N LYS A 426 19.07 -26.91 12.59
CA LYS A 426 17.71 -26.54 12.22
C LYS A 426 17.29 -25.24 12.90
N TYR A 427 16.43 -24.47 12.24
CA TYR A 427 16.02 -23.13 12.63
C TYR A 427 14.50 -23.01 12.70
N PRO A 428 13.95 -22.22 13.63
CA PRO A 428 12.53 -21.90 13.61
C PRO A 428 12.18 -21.06 12.37
N MET A 429 10.93 -21.17 11.92
CA MET A 429 10.42 -20.38 10.79
C MET A 429 9.10 -19.71 11.16
N ILE A 430 8.90 -18.48 10.69
CA ILE A 430 7.65 -17.75 10.79
C ILE A 430 7.05 -17.65 9.38
N LEU A 431 5.84 -18.21 9.22
CA LEU A 431 5.00 -17.96 8.05
C LEU A 431 4.36 -16.57 8.22
N VAL A 432 4.49 -15.70 7.23
CA VAL A 432 3.93 -14.36 7.20
C VAL A 432 2.92 -14.26 6.06
N VAL A 433 1.63 -14.26 6.39
CA VAL A 433 0.54 -14.13 5.41
C VAL A 433 0.22 -12.66 5.19
N HIS A 434 0.22 -12.22 3.93
CA HIS A 434 -0.03 -10.83 3.58
C HIS A 434 -1.52 -10.45 3.67
N GLY A 435 -1.80 -9.16 3.73
CA GLY A 435 -3.13 -8.56 3.68
C GLY A 435 -3.69 -8.47 2.26
N GLY A 436 -4.86 -7.91 2.13
CA GLY A 436 -5.61 -7.76 0.89
C GLY A 436 -6.98 -8.42 1.01
N PRO A 437 -7.30 -9.53 0.31
CA PRO A 437 -6.42 -10.59 -0.23
C PRO A 437 -5.71 -10.24 -1.53
N ALA A 438 -6.25 -9.34 -2.34
CA ALA A 438 -5.67 -8.95 -3.61
C ALA A 438 -4.49 -8.00 -3.38
N GLY A 439 -3.32 -8.58 -3.26
CA GLY A 439 -2.01 -7.94 -3.07
C GLY A 439 -0.90 -8.84 -3.62
N VAL A 440 0.34 -8.40 -3.56
CA VAL A 440 1.51 -9.22 -3.91
C VAL A 440 2.68 -8.86 -3.00
N VAL A 441 3.34 -9.88 -2.47
CA VAL A 441 4.61 -9.71 -1.77
C VAL A 441 5.72 -9.64 -2.80
N THR A 442 6.39 -8.49 -2.82
CA THR A 442 7.58 -8.24 -3.64
C THR A 442 8.79 -7.95 -2.75
N PRO A 443 10.02 -8.17 -3.21
CA PRO A 443 11.21 -7.92 -2.40
C PRO A 443 11.35 -6.45 -2.04
N HIS A 444 11.54 -6.17 -0.75
CA HIS A 444 11.87 -4.85 -0.22
C HIS A 444 12.98 -4.95 0.81
N PHE A 445 13.63 -3.85 1.10
CA PHE A 445 14.74 -3.82 2.04
C PHE A 445 14.23 -3.85 3.48
N LEU A 446 14.62 -4.88 4.22
CA LEU A 446 14.22 -5.04 5.61
C LEU A 446 15.14 -4.20 6.50
N TRP A 447 14.56 -3.19 7.14
CA TRP A 447 15.28 -2.27 8.00
C TRP A 447 14.34 -1.71 9.07
N ASP A 448 14.73 -1.84 10.34
CA ASP A 448 14.01 -1.33 11.51
C ASP A 448 12.55 -1.83 11.59
N ASP A 449 12.34 -3.08 11.20
CA ASP A 449 11.06 -3.75 11.24
C ASP A 449 11.12 -5.09 11.99
N MET A 450 9.95 -5.70 12.22
CA MET A 450 9.86 -6.98 12.92
C MET A 450 10.52 -8.14 12.17
N MET A 451 10.50 -8.12 10.83
CA MET A 451 11.10 -9.18 10.03
C MET A 451 12.63 -9.14 10.10
N GLU A 452 13.22 -7.93 10.00
CA GLU A 452 14.64 -7.75 10.29
C GLU A 452 14.98 -8.30 11.68
N GLY A 453 14.17 -7.95 12.69
CA GLY A 453 14.32 -8.43 14.06
C GLY A 453 14.30 -9.96 14.15
N TRP A 454 13.38 -10.63 13.47
CA TRP A 454 13.32 -12.10 13.44
C TRP A 454 14.51 -12.71 12.73
N LEU A 455 14.93 -12.21 11.58
CA LEU A 455 16.12 -12.71 10.86
C LEU A 455 17.38 -12.59 11.72
N ARG A 456 17.59 -11.45 12.39
CA ARG A 456 18.73 -11.24 13.31
C ARG A 456 18.67 -12.16 14.54
N ASN A 457 17.47 -12.53 14.96
CA ASN A 457 17.27 -13.51 16.04
C ASN A 457 17.33 -14.96 15.58
N GLY A 458 17.67 -15.22 14.32
CA GLY A 458 17.91 -16.56 13.79
C GLY A 458 16.65 -17.29 13.32
N TYR A 459 15.57 -16.59 13.03
CA TYR A 459 14.38 -17.15 12.39
C TYR A 459 14.52 -17.14 10.87
N PHE A 460 14.00 -18.14 10.21
CA PHE A 460 13.59 -18.03 8.82
C PHE A 460 12.24 -17.32 8.77
N VAL A 461 11.97 -16.57 7.69
CA VAL A 461 10.67 -15.94 7.44
C VAL A 461 10.22 -16.35 6.04
N PHE A 462 8.97 -16.82 5.92
CA PHE A 462 8.41 -17.23 4.64
C PHE A 462 7.16 -16.41 4.33
N GLN A 463 7.15 -15.74 3.18
CA GLN A 463 6.04 -14.92 2.70
C GLN A 463 5.52 -15.50 1.38
N PRO A 464 4.44 -16.30 1.38
CA PRO A 464 3.78 -16.80 0.18
C PRO A 464 2.95 -15.72 -0.51
N ASN A 465 2.70 -15.90 -1.81
CA ASN A 465 1.66 -15.26 -2.60
C ASN A 465 0.61 -16.32 -2.97
N PRO A 466 -0.31 -16.68 -2.04
CA PRO A 466 -1.33 -17.69 -2.28
C PRO A 466 -2.34 -17.23 -3.32
N ARG A 467 -3.23 -18.14 -3.80
CA ARG A 467 -4.36 -17.73 -4.65
C ARG A 467 -5.17 -16.61 -3.99
N GLY A 468 -5.65 -15.67 -4.78
CA GLY A 468 -6.15 -14.37 -4.33
C GLY A 468 -5.16 -13.25 -4.56
N SER A 469 -3.84 -13.54 -4.58
CA SER A 469 -2.79 -12.55 -4.81
C SER A 469 -2.73 -12.08 -6.27
N TYR A 470 -2.09 -10.93 -6.48
CA TYR A 470 -1.68 -10.45 -7.81
C TYR A 470 -0.44 -11.19 -8.34
N GLY A 471 -0.11 -10.95 -9.60
CA GLY A 471 1.12 -11.42 -10.24
C GLY A 471 1.00 -12.73 -11.01
N GLN A 472 -0.18 -13.35 -11.06
CA GLN A 472 -0.42 -14.57 -11.84
C GLN A 472 -1.68 -14.48 -12.72
N GLY A 473 -2.20 -13.27 -12.93
CA GLY A 473 -3.37 -12.98 -13.73
C GLY A 473 -4.69 -13.07 -12.97
N GLU A 474 -5.73 -12.53 -13.59
CA GLU A 474 -7.05 -12.31 -12.97
C GLU A 474 -7.72 -13.61 -12.49
N SER A 475 -7.48 -14.74 -13.16
CA SER A 475 -8.02 -16.05 -12.72
C SER A 475 -7.45 -16.51 -11.38
N PHE A 476 -6.18 -16.26 -11.12
CA PHE A 476 -5.53 -16.56 -9.85
C PHE A 476 -5.99 -15.62 -8.75
N THR A 477 -6.11 -14.32 -9.06
CA THR A 477 -6.63 -13.31 -8.13
C THR A 477 -8.07 -13.62 -7.69
N ARG A 478 -8.90 -14.17 -8.59
CA ARG A 478 -10.29 -14.55 -8.29
C ARG A 478 -10.46 -15.93 -7.67
N ALA A 479 -9.40 -16.70 -7.53
CA ALA A 479 -9.50 -18.10 -7.12
C ALA A 479 -9.88 -18.33 -5.65
N ASN A 480 -9.92 -17.27 -4.82
CA ASN A 480 -10.42 -17.31 -3.45
C ASN A 480 -11.81 -16.69 -3.26
N VAL A 481 -12.49 -16.28 -4.34
CA VAL A 481 -13.88 -15.77 -4.28
C VAL A 481 -14.80 -16.85 -3.71
N LYS A 482 -15.51 -16.54 -2.62
CA LYS A 482 -16.37 -17.45 -1.83
C LYS A 482 -15.61 -18.64 -1.21
N ASP A 483 -14.27 -18.57 -1.10
CA ASP A 483 -13.42 -19.66 -0.59
C ASP A 483 -12.29 -19.17 0.32
N PHE A 484 -12.52 -18.10 1.08
CA PHE A 484 -11.55 -17.59 2.06
C PHE A 484 -11.21 -18.66 3.10
N GLY A 485 -9.92 -18.93 3.29
CA GLY A 485 -9.44 -20.01 4.17
C GLY A 485 -9.55 -21.41 3.56
N GLY A 486 -9.93 -21.55 2.29
CA GLY A 486 -10.00 -22.84 1.59
C GLY A 486 -8.74 -23.12 0.75
N GLY A 487 -8.72 -22.64 -0.50
CA GLY A 487 -7.60 -22.83 -1.41
C GLY A 487 -6.33 -22.13 -0.97
N ASP A 488 -6.42 -20.93 -0.47
CA ASP A 488 -5.32 -20.14 0.06
C ASP A 488 -4.64 -20.79 1.28
N LEU A 489 -5.39 -21.39 2.20
CA LEU A 489 -4.82 -22.22 3.28
C LEU A 489 -4.02 -23.40 2.73
N ARG A 490 -4.53 -24.09 1.70
CA ARG A 490 -3.81 -25.20 1.08
C ARG A 490 -2.52 -24.72 0.42
N ASP A 491 -2.54 -23.56 -0.20
CA ASP A 491 -1.36 -22.94 -0.81
C ASP A 491 -0.27 -22.65 0.24
N ASP A 492 -0.67 -22.03 1.36
CA ASP A 492 0.24 -21.69 2.47
C ASP A 492 0.87 -22.94 3.10
N LEU A 493 0.08 -23.97 3.39
CA LEU A 493 0.58 -25.21 4.00
C LEU A 493 1.49 -25.98 3.04
N ALA A 494 1.14 -26.07 1.75
CA ALA A 494 2.00 -26.69 0.72
C ALA A 494 3.29 -25.89 0.50
N GLY A 495 3.25 -24.56 0.69
CA GLY A 495 4.42 -23.70 0.66
C GLY A 495 5.41 -24.01 1.78
N ILE A 496 4.92 -24.25 3.01
CA ILE A 496 5.78 -24.71 4.11
C ILE A 496 6.45 -26.03 3.74
N ASP A 497 5.69 -27.00 3.22
CA ASP A 497 6.25 -28.31 2.79
C ASP A 497 7.30 -28.16 1.68
N ALA A 498 7.19 -27.15 0.84
CA ALA A 498 8.21 -26.84 -0.18
C ALA A 498 9.47 -26.23 0.45
N VAL A 499 9.32 -25.33 1.42
CA VAL A 499 10.46 -24.73 2.14
C VAL A 499 11.23 -25.77 2.95
N GLU A 500 10.56 -26.69 3.64
CA GLU A 500 11.18 -27.76 4.44
C GLU A 500 12.10 -28.68 3.62
N LYS A 501 11.90 -28.77 2.30
CA LYS A 501 12.73 -29.56 1.38
C LYS A 501 14.04 -28.85 0.97
N VAL A 502 14.08 -27.51 1.06
CA VAL A 502 15.19 -26.71 0.52
C VAL A 502 15.93 -25.91 1.60
N ALA A 503 15.37 -25.78 2.80
CA ALA A 503 15.94 -25.01 3.89
C ALA A 503 15.97 -25.82 5.20
N PRO A 504 16.94 -25.55 6.11
CA PRO A 504 17.09 -26.27 7.37
C PRO A 504 16.07 -25.78 8.43
N VAL A 505 14.81 -25.80 8.09
CA VAL A 505 13.71 -25.39 8.98
C VAL A 505 13.35 -26.54 9.93
N ASP A 506 13.06 -26.21 11.18
CA ASP A 506 12.54 -27.11 12.19
C ASP A 506 11.01 -27.12 12.15
N GLU A 507 10.42 -28.17 11.57
CA GLU A 507 8.97 -28.35 11.48
C GLU A 507 8.24 -28.33 12.83
N SER A 508 8.96 -28.59 13.92
CA SER A 508 8.42 -28.51 15.28
C SER A 508 8.43 -27.09 15.87
N LYS A 509 9.00 -26.11 15.16
CA LYS A 509 9.19 -24.72 15.57
C LYS A 509 8.65 -23.73 14.53
N LEU A 510 7.40 -23.91 14.13
CA LEU A 510 6.74 -23.03 13.19
C LEU A 510 5.93 -21.96 13.94
N GLY A 511 6.13 -20.70 13.57
CA GLY A 511 5.34 -19.55 13.97
C GLY A 511 4.48 -19.05 12.80
N LEU A 512 3.42 -18.29 13.13
CA LEU A 512 2.47 -17.75 12.17
C LEU A 512 2.20 -16.28 12.48
N TYR A 513 2.28 -15.42 11.47
CA TYR A 513 1.95 -14.01 11.59
C TYR A 513 1.15 -13.54 10.37
N GLY A 514 0.22 -12.63 10.59
CA GLY A 514 -0.45 -11.89 9.52
C GLY A 514 -1.23 -10.69 10.05
N ARG A 515 -1.51 -9.74 9.15
CA ARG A 515 -2.28 -8.53 9.42
C ARG A 515 -3.37 -8.34 8.36
N SER A 516 -4.51 -7.73 8.74
CA SER A 516 -5.63 -7.52 7.83
C SER A 516 -6.21 -8.85 7.35
N TYR A 517 -6.35 -9.10 6.06
CA TYR A 517 -6.67 -10.43 5.55
C TYR A 517 -5.70 -11.50 6.06
N GLY A 518 -4.39 -11.20 6.17
CA GLY A 518 -3.42 -12.10 6.81
C GLY A 518 -3.71 -12.34 8.30
N GLY A 519 -4.28 -11.34 8.99
CA GLY A 519 -4.77 -11.49 10.37
C GLY A 519 -5.99 -12.42 10.45
N PHE A 520 -6.92 -12.31 9.52
CA PHE A 520 -8.01 -13.28 9.33
C PHE A 520 -7.44 -14.67 9.06
N MET A 521 -6.52 -14.82 8.10
CA MET A 521 -5.89 -16.10 7.78
C MET A 521 -5.14 -16.68 8.99
N THR A 522 -4.49 -15.85 9.79
CA THR A 522 -3.87 -16.30 11.05
C THR A 522 -4.91 -16.87 12.01
N MET A 523 -6.03 -16.17 12.24
CA MET A 523 -7.15 -16.66 13.06
C MET A 523 -7.77 -17.94 12.48
N TRP A 524 -7.90 -18.02 11.15
CA TRP A 524 -8.42 -19.19 10.45
C TRP A 524 -7.47 -20.38 10.58
N ILE A 525 -6.19 -20.18 10.32
CA ILE A 525 -5.17 -21.25 10.36
C ILE A 525 -5.06 -21.85 11.76
N VAL A 526 -5.04 -21.06 12.84
CA VAL A 526 -4.96 -21.59 14.21
C VAL A 526 -6.20 -22.35 14.66
N THR A 527 -7.36 -22.12 14.00
CA THR A 527 -8.60 -22.87 14.23
C THR A 527 -8.71 -24.14 13.37
N HIS A 528 -7.91 -24.28 12.30
CA HIS A 528 -8.01 -25.37 11.31
C HIS A 528 -6.73 -26.20 11.16
N SER A 529 -5.61 -25.80 11.80
CA SER A 529 -4.31 -26.48 11.70
C SER A 529 -3.60 -26.49 13.06
N GLN A 530 -2.89 -27.57 13.35
CA GLN A 530 -2.07 -27.72 14.56
C GLN A 530 -0.56 -27.63 14.27
N ARG A 531 -0.15 -27.17 13.07
CA ARG A 531 1.28 -27.11 12.69
C ARG A 531 2.05 -26.03 13.44
N PHE A 532 1.40 -24.99 13.93
CA PHE A 532 2.05 -23.80 14.49
C PHE A 532 2.13 -23.85 16.01
N LYS A 533 3.27 -23.49 16.57
CA LYS A 533 3.52 -23.43 18.03
C LYS A 533 3.13 -22.09 18.64
N VAL A 534 3.06 -21.06 17.82
CA VAL A 534 2.74 -19.69 18.24
C VAL A 534 2.19 -18.92 17.05
N ALA A 535 1.28 -17.99 17.31
CA ALA A 535 0.74 -17.10 16.30
C ALA A 535 0.65 -15.66 16.78
N ALA A 536 0.59 -14.72 15.83
CA ALA A 536 0.21 -13.34 16.10
C ALA A 536 -0.65 -12.80 14.96
N ALA A 537 -1.86 -12.31 15.27
CA ALA A 537 -2.80 -11.75 14.32
C ALA A 537 -3.03 -10.26 14.59
N GLY A 538 -2.76 -9.43 13.60
CA GLY A 538 -3.01 -7.99 13.64
C GLY A 538 -4.23 -7.60 12.84
N ALA A 539 -5.13 -6.79 13.42
CA ALA A 539 -6.28 -6.22 12.71
C ALA A 539 -6.99 -7.26 11.82
N GLY A 540 -7.27 -8.46 12.38
CA GLY A 540 -7.89 -9.57 11.65
C GLY A 540 -9.41 -9.59 11.81
N VAL A 541 -10.08 -10.38 10.98
CA VAL A 541 -11.52 -10.60 11.00
C VAL A 541 -11.84 -11.96 11.62
N SER A 542 -12.64 -11.99 12.70
CA SER A 542 -13.06 -13.22 13.40
C SER A 542 -14.42 -13.75 12.93
N ASP A 543 -15.36 -12.86 12.63
CA ASP A 543 -16.73 -13.16 12.21
C ASP A 543 -17.12 -12.27 11.03
N TRP A 544 -17.15 -12.83 9.84
CA TRP A 544 -17.50 -12.11 8.62
C TRP A 544 -18.94 -11.59 8.61
N VAL A 545 -19.87 -12.27 9.31
CA VAL A 545 -21.28 -11.81 9.42
C VAL A 545 -21.34 -10.53 10.24
N ALA A 546 -20.71 -10.52 11.42
CA ALA A 546 -20.65 -9.33 12.27
C ALA A 546 -19.83 -8.22 11.62
N TYR A 547 -18.70 -8.57 11.01
CA TYR A 547 -17.81 -7.63 10.33
C TYR A 547 -18.53 -6.83 9.24
N TYR A 548 -19.46 -7.44 8.47
CA TYR A 548 -20.21 -6.75 7.42
C TYR A 548 -20.92 -5.49 7.91
N GLY A 549 -21.44 -5.51 9.14
CA GLY A 549 -22.14 -4.37 9.75
C GLY A 549 -21.27 -3.51 10.68
N GLN A 550 -19.99 -3.82 10.84
CA GLN A 550 -19.08 -3.11 11.74
C GLN A 550 -18.02 -2.30 11.02
N ASN A 551 -17.62 -2.73 9.81
CA ASN A 551 -16.58 -2.04 9.03
C ASN A 551 -17.13 -0.82 8.28
N GLY A 552 -16.24 0.10 7.91
CA GLY A 552 -16.56 1.30 7.13
C GLY A 552 -16.47 1.12 5.61
N ILE A 553 -16.26 -0.11 5.11
CA ILE A 553 -15.94 -0.41 3.70
C ILE A 553 -16.70 -1.65 3.15
N ASP A 554 -17.92 -1.89 3.59
CA ASP A 554 -18.68 -3.13 3.28
C ASP A 554 -18.83 -3.43 1.78
N GLN A 555 -18.73 -2.43 0.89
CA GLN A 555 -18.84 -2.62 -0.55
C GLN A 555 -17.75 -3.53 -1.15
N TRP A 556 -16.56 -3.61 -0.54
CA TRP A 556 -15.50 -4.50 -1.03
C TRP A 556 -15.87 -5.98 -0.93
N MET A 557 -16.75 -6.31 0.01
CA MET A 557 -17.13 -7.70 0.28
C MET A 557 -18.03 -8.28 -0.81
N ILE A 558 -18.84 -7.46 -1.47
CA ILE A 558 -19.80 -7.93 -2.48
C ILE A 558 -19.13 -8.71 -3.61
N PRO A 559 -18.07 -8.24 -4.27
CA PRO A 559 -17.41 -9.01 -5.33
C PRO A 559 -16.74 -10.31 -4.84
N TYR A 560 -16.38 -10.40 -3.55
CA TYR A 560 -15.78 -11.61 -2.97
C TYR A 560 -16.82 -12.62 -2.44
N PHE A 561 -17.90 -12.15 -1.83
CA PHE A 561 -18.93 -13.02 -1.21
C PHE A 561 -20.13 -13.24 -2.14
N GLY A 562 -20.32 -12.39 -3.14
CA GLY A 562 -21.35 -12.49 -4.17
C GLY A 562 -22.70 -11.89 -3.80
N ALA A 563 -22.93 -11.56 -2.53
CA ALA A 563 -24.11 -10.90 -1.99
C ALA A 563 -23.79 -10.25 -0.65
N SER A 564 -24.69 -9.44 -0.09
CA SER A 564 -24.58 -8.90 1.26
C SER A 564 -24.69 -10.02 2.31
N ALA A 565 -24.15 -9.78 3.52
CA ALA A 565 -24.33 -10.72 4.64
C ALA A 565 -25.81 -10.85 5.08
N TYR A 566 -26.65 -9.87 4.75
CA TYR A 566 -28.09 -9.93 5.02
C TYR A 566 -28.84 -10.85 4.03
N ASP A 567 -28.34 -10.96 2.78
CA ASP A 567 -28.95 -11.79 1.73
C ASP A 567 -28.41 -13.22 1.74
N ASP A 568 -27.10 -13.42 2.03
CA ASP A 568 -26.46 -14.75 2.08
C ASP A 568 -25.56 -14.89 3.32
N PRO A 569 -26.09 -14.89 4.54
CA PRO A 569 -25.30 -15.01 5.77
C PRO A 569 -24.53 -16.33 5.85
N ALA A 570 -24.99 -17.40 5.19
CA ALA A 570 -24.34 -18.70 5.24
C ALA A 570 -22.96 -18.72 4.58
N THR A 571 -22.77 -17.97 3.51
CA THR A 571 -21.46 -17.81 2.86
C THR A 571 -20.46 -17.12 3.79
N TYR A 572 -20.89 -16.10 4.52
CA TYR A 572 -20.07 -15.39 5.50
C TYR A 572 -19.74 -16.27 6.71
N ASP A 573 -20.75 -16.94 7.26
CA ASP A 573 -20.62 -17.73 8.47
C ASP A 573 -19.63 -18.89 8.32
N ARG A 574 -19.67 -19.63 7.21
CA ARG A 574 -18.77 -20.77 6.97
C ARG A 574 -17.30 -20.37 6.84
N MET A 575 -16.98 -19.13 6.50
CA MET A 575 -15.61 -18.59 6.38
C MET A 575 -15.17 -17.83 7.66
N SER A 576 -15.99 -17.83 8.72
CA SER A 576 -15.72 -17.11 9.98
C SER A 576 -14.90 -17.95 10.96
N PRO A 577 -13.66 -17.58 11.30
CA PRO A 577 -12.79 -18.35 12.20
C PRO A 577 -13.41 -18.60 13.59
N ILE A 578 -14.22 -17.68 14.09
CA ILE A 578 -14.85 -17.78 15.41
C ILE A 578 -15.70 -19.05 15.56
N ARG A 579 -16.26 -19.58 14.46
CA ARG A 579 -17.07 -20.81 14.48
C ARG A 579 -16.27 -22.06 14.88
N ALA A 580 -14.95 -22.04 14.62
CA ALA A 580 -14.06 -23.14 14.97
C ALA A 580 -13.11 -22.80 16.14
N ILE A 581 -13.34 -21.72 16.87
CA ILE A 581 -12.46 -21.21 17.95
C ILE A 581 -12.12 -22.28 19.00
N LYS A 582 -13.04 -23.19 19.29
CA LYS A 582 -12.85 -24.29 20.24
C LYS A 582 -11.72 -25.25 19.86
N ALA A 583 -11.36 -25.32 18.58
CA ALA A 583 -10.28 -26.18 18.08
C ALA A 583 -8.88 -25.54 18.26
N THR A 584 -8.82 -24.29 18.69
CA THR A 584 -7.54 -23.56 18.82
C THR A 584 -6.80 -23.99 20.08
N HIS A 585 -5.51 -24.34 19.90
CA HIS A 585 -4.57 -24.62 21.00
C HIS A 585 -3.31 -23.77 20.92
N THR A 586 -3.10 -23.07 19.81
CA THR A 586 -1.91 -22.26 19.51
C THR A 586 -1.93 -20.97 20.31
N PRO A 587 -0.94 -20.67 21.16
CA PRO A 587 -0.78 -19.38 21.81
C PRO A 587 -0.82 -18.25 20.78
N THR A 588 -1.74 -17.29 20.94
CA THR A 588 -2.00 -16.28 19.93
C THR A 588 -1.97 -14.86 20.51
N PHE A 589 -1.04 -14.03 20.00
CA PHE A 589 -0.99 -12.59 20.28
C PHE A 589 -1.91 -11.85 19.32
N LEU A 590 -2.61 -10.84 19.81
CA LEU A 590 -3.56 -10.05 19.03
C LEU A 590 -3.27 -8.56 19.19
N TYR A 591 -3.39 -7.79 18.09
CA TYR A 591 -3.31 -6.34 18.16
C TYR A 591 -4.17 -5.67 17.10
N VAL A 592 -4.56 -4.41 17.36
CA VAL A 592 -5.38 -3.60 16.45
C VAL A 592 -5.27 -2.12 16.80
N GLY A 593 -5.48 -1.23 15.85
CA GLY A 593 -5.70 0.20 16.11
C GLY A 593 -7.09 0.46 16.72
N GLU A 594 -7.17 1.40 17.66
CA GLU A 594 -8.44 1.77 18.31
C GLU A 594 -9.50 2.27 17.30
N ARG A 595 -9.03 2.96 16.26
CA ARG A 595 -9.86 3.63 15.26
C ARG A 595 -9.76 2.98 13.87
N ASP A 596 -9.51 1.68 13.87
CA ASP A 596 -9.48 0.89 12.64
C ASP A 596 -10.90 0.70 12.10
N VAL A 597 -11.18 1.30 10.94
CA VAL A 597 -12.49 1.20 10.26
C VAL A 597 -12.51 0.10 9.19
N GLU A 598 -11.35 -0.42 8.81
CA GLU A 598 -11.26 -1.58 7.91
C GLU A 598 -11.50 -2.88 8.68
N CYS A 599 -10.73 -3.10 9.75
CA CYS A 599 -10.88 -4.28 10.61
C CYS A 599 -11.14 -3.82 12.06
N PRO A 600 -12.39 -3.49 12.40
CA PRO A 600 -12.73 -2.91 13.69
C PRO A 600 -12.23 -3.72 14.89
N ALA A 601 -11.82 -3.02 15.94
CA ALA A 601 -11.21 -3.61 17.14
C ALA A 601 -12.10 -4.68 17.79
N GLU A 602 -13.40 -4.62 17.57
CA GLU A 602 -14.40 -5.59 18.03
C GLU A 602 -14.13 -6.99 17.49
N GLN A 603 -13.70 -7.11 16.23
CA GLN A 603 -13.35 -8.39 15.61
C GLN A 603 -12.17 -9.07 16.32
N THR A 604 -11.12 -8.30 16.59
CA THR A 604 -9.95 -8.78 17.34
C THR A 604 -10.31 -9.11 18.79
N ARG A 605 -11.16 -8.29 19.43
CA ARG A 605 -11.64 -8.49 20.81
C ARG A 605 -12.51 -9.75 20.94
N GLU A 606 -13.37 -10.03 19.96
CA GLU A 606 -14.22 -11.23 19.92
C GLU A 606 -13.34 -12.50 19.90
N PHE A 607 -12.36 -12.56 19.02
CA PHE A 607 -11.44 -13.70 18.93
C PHE A 607 -10.64 -13.89 20.23
N TRP A 608 -10.16 -12.80 20.83
CA TRP A 608 -9.48 -12.83 22.12
C TRP A 608 -10.35 -13.39 23.25
N HIS A 609 -11.63 -13.03 23.30
CA HIS A 609 -12.58 -13.61 24.26
C HIS A 609 -12.72 -15.12 24.07
N GLY A 610 -12.87 -15.58 22.83
CA GLY A 610 -12.93 -17.00 22.50
C GLY A 610 -11.69 -17.78 22.94
N LEU A 611 -10.48 -17.25 22.67
CA LEU A 611 -9.22 -17.86 23.14
C LEU A 611 -9.18 -18.01 24.66
N ARG A 612 -9.60 -16.99 25.40
CA ARG A 612 -9.63 -16.99 26.86
C ARG A 612 -10.65 -18.00 27.40
N GLU A 613 -11.83 -18.09 26.80
CA GLU A 613 -12.88 -19.06 27.19
C GLU A 613 -12.35 -20.49 27.16
N PHE A 614 -11.50 -20.81 26.16
CA PHE A 614 -10.90 -22.13 26.01
C PHE A 614 -9.48 -22.25 26.62
N ASN A 615 -9.07 -21.29 27.47
CA ASN A 615 -7.79 -21.26 28.18
C ASN A 615 -6.56 -21.32 27.25
N VAL A 616 -6.67 -20.79 26.03
CA VAL A 616 -5.52 -20.63 25.12
C VAL A 616 -4.70 -19.42 25.57
N PRO A 617 -3.37 -19.55 25.73
CA PRO A 617 -2.52 -18.40 26.06
C PRO A 617 -2.68 -17.29 25.02
N THR A 618 -3.04 -16.09 25.46
CA THR A 618 -3.29 -14.96 24.56
C THR A 618 -2.98 -13.62 25.21
N SER A 619 -2.63 -12.65 24.39
CA SER A 619 -2.48 -11.23 24.75
C SER A 619 -3.18 -10.39 23.69
N LEU A 620 -3.82 -9.30 24.11
CA LEU A 620 -4.45 -8.32 23.22
C LEU A 620 -3.90 -6.94 23.51
N VAL A 621 -3.44 -6.23 22.45
CA VAL A 621 -3.01 -4.84 22.52
C VAL A 621 -3.85 -3.99 21.56
N ILE A 622 -4.47 -2.93 22.08
CA ILE A 622 -5.21 -1.94 21.29
C ILE A 622 -4.42 -0.63 21.36
N TYR A 623 -4.00 -0.13 20.20
CA TYR A 623 -3.19 1.09 20.09
C TYR A 623 -4.10 2.31 19.92
N ALA A 624 -4.00 3.23 20.88
CA ALA A 624 -4.86 4.42 20.95
C ALA A 624 -4.62 5.38 19.77
N ASP A 625 -5.72 5.87 19.19
CA ASP A 625 -5.75 6.79 18.05
C ASP A 625 -5.04 6.28 16.78
N GLU A 626 -4.82 4.98 16.66
CA GLU A 626 -4.30 4.34 15.46
C GLU A 626 -5.43 3.78 14.59
N GLY A 627 -5.21 3.79 13.27
CA GLY A 627 -6.09 3.17 12.29
C GLY A 627 -5.67 1.74 11.95
N HIS A 628 -6.00 1.31 10.73
CA HIS A 628 -5.62 -0.02 10.22
C HIS A 628 -4.09 -0.18 10.12
N HIS A 629 -3.38 0.88 9.75
CA HIS A 629 -1.93 0.98 9.86
C HIS A 629 -1.55 1.75 11.11
N LEU A 630 -0.61 1.20 11.90
CA LEU A 630 0.03 1.96 12.97
C LEU A 630 1.02 2.96 12.33
N VAL A 631 0.84 4.23 12.63
CA VAL A 631 1.64 5.32 12.03
C VAL A 631 2.51 6.04 13.08
N LYS A 632 2.17 5.95 14.37
CA LYS A 632 2.96 6.57 15.43
C LYS A 632 4.23 5.74 15.67
N PRO A 633 5.42 6.32 15.52
CA PRO A 633 6.68 5.58 15.64
C PRO A 633 6.84 4.82 16.97
N GLU A 634 6.39 5.39 18.08
CA GLU A 634 6.43 4.75 19.40
C GLU A 634 5.55 3.48 19.46
N ASN A 635 4.40 3.47 18.78
CA ASN A 635 3.50 2.32 18.73
C ASN A 635 4.08 1.23 17.84
N VAL A 636 4.68 1.60 16.71
CA VAL A 636 5.37 0.66 15.80
C VAL A 636 6.54 -0.01 16.53
N ALA A 637 7.37 0.77 17.23
CA ALA A 637 8.50 0.25 18.01
C ALA A 637 8.03 -0.69 19.14
N ASP A 638 6.95 -0.33 19.86
CA ASP A 638 6.37 -1.19 20.91
C ASP A 638 5.84 -2.51 20.33
N LEU A 639 5.12 -2.45 19.20
CA LEU A 639 4.61 -3.64 18.52
C LEU A 639 5.74 -4.58 18.10
N ASN A 640 6.77 -4.06 17.42
CA ASN A 640 7.92 -4.85 16.97
C ASN A 640 8.60 -5.58 18.14
N ARG A 641 8.84 -4.88 19.24
CA ARG A 641 9.42 -5.45 20.46
C ARG A 641 8.54 -6.56 21.05
N ARG A 642 7.22 -6.35 21.13
CA ARG A 642 6.27 -7.35 21.66
C ARG A 642 6.19 -8.59 20.78
N LEU A 643 6.15 -8.43 19.47
CA LEU A 643 6.10 -9.54 18.53
C LEU A 643 7.37 -10.40 18.63
N ILE A 644 8.56 -9.79 18.64
CA ILE A 644 9.82 -10.54 18.81
C ILE A 644 9.80 -11.32 20.12
N ALA A 645 9.45 -10.69 21.23
CA ALA A 645 9.42 -11.33 22.54
C ALA A 645 8.38 -12.48 22.60
N TRP A 646 7.22 -12.32 21.97
CA TRP A 646 6.18 -13.34 21.93
C TRP A 646 6.62 -14.59 21.16
N PHE A 647 7.23 -14.41 19.98
CA PHE A 647 7.75 -15.54 19.20
C PHE A 647 8.94 -16.22 19.91
N ASP A 648 9.84 -15.46 20.51
CA ASP A 648 10.97 -16.00 21.27
C ASP A 648 10.52 -16.87 22.45
N GLN A 649 9.45 -16.51 23.13
CA GLN A 649 8.90 -17.28 24.27
C GLN A 649 8.49 -18.72 23.89
N TYR A 650 8.03 -18.96 22.67
CA TYR A 650 7.48 -20.26 22.27
C TYR A 650 8.35 -21.03 21.25
N LEU A 651 9.29 -20.36 20.58
CA LEU A 651 10.08 -20.98 19.52
C LEU A 651 11.56 -21.14 19.88
N LYS A 652 12.05 -20.45 20.90
CA LYS A 652 13.40 -20.64 21.44
C LYS A 652 13.38 -21.53 22.66
#